data_63656e0062267791c600d39cc64f9e0e
#
_entry.id   63656e0062267791c600d39cc64f9e0e
#
_cell.length_a   1.000
_cell.length_b   1.000
_cell.length_c   1.000
_cell.angle_alpha   90.00
_cell.angle_beta   90.00
_cell.angle_gamma   90.00
#
_symmetry.space_group_name_H-M   'P 1'
#
loop_
_entity.id
_entity.type
_entity.pdbx_description
1 polymer ?
#
loop_
_entity_poly.entity_id
_entity_poly.type
_entity_poly.pdbx_seq_one_letter_code
_entity_poly.pdbx_strand_id
1 'polypeptide(L)'
;MKVHKEAKHQWYNCPKCPSHYKRRAHLSRHIKIVHEGVFPSSFCQLCDVALDNEEELRHHFTKKHKQSQVWELHDHALKKSVQNWRTLLNIPSGVEALLSEAYLSQIIRFLKVHRAEHPHYRVAFCVMVTWTANPTEDFTAIKTIPVRTCSETVMLGSNLRRISIYLIQDLMKRLEDFEHNGSGYVLQEVLSLDLEIFNFSALKAGCANINMRNIENKNHLLSVNNQNDYCLLYSIAAAFTRHLYSDEEQTDPTTYNQWIANKLLIQDVNFPSALEDIQTLVKNNPELDMNINVYCLQNNKRYPMAKNIKIENQKGKNVINLLRLSHKDGNSVHNGHFVLIKDLDSFLARKTQRDKKSQIYKKKFCPLCLCQFRSEDSEKYVNHKKLCTNKRAQKEILPDKDDRVEFHNYDKKYQTEITGFFDLECVLKPEESLKQCPDCVFNCKCENDNSFTIEKNLHKPVIYSFCLVDLDGKLLAEESKWCPDGDAHVKLLERLLDIQNEILEVSNKFLPMEQLSAEERRTLLKKQRYRCNHCDIKFKRSDTIVLDHHHFTSQTHGLAHQSCNLNRSRKKKIAMFAHNASNYDMHFILNALAKVSNERKVYSQCLPKNSESYRALTIDSYRFLDSYSFLPHSLDELVKDYTARIKPEDMSLLNQSKLVENKKEEFSSDSETRRKFILRKGVFPYEYCSDSNILYEKNLPEIEKFHSSLTEGGITPEDYHHAHNFWKTFNCSNLKDYAMRYCEADVIQLAQVFIDFRKTIFHWAGLDACHYVGLPSLAYDIFLKESSCSIELIRDKSMLQMVQSGIRGGLSFVNRRHVKAPVGGKKHIL
;
A
#
# COMPACT_ATOMS: atom_id res chain seq x y z
N MET A 1 -59.84 24.95 -13.99
CA MET A 1 -58.92 24.86 -15.14
C MET A 1 -58.06 26.12 -15.14
N LYS A 2 -56.83 26.07 -14.67
CA LYS A 2 -55.85 27.16 -14.80
C LYS A 2 -54.87 26.74 -15.90
N VAL A 3 -54.89 27.50 -16.98
CA VAL A 3 -54.00 27.30 -18.14
C VAL A 3 -52.60 27.76 -17.76
N HIS A 4 -51.62 26.86 -17.70
CA HIS A 4 -50.22 27.21 -17.60
C HIS A 4 -49.77 27.75 -18.96
N LYS A 5 -49.42 29.02 -19.00
CA LYS A 5 -48.70 29.61 -20.13
C LYS A 5 -47.27 29.07 -20.17
N GLU A 6 -46.96 28.29 -21.19
CA GLU A 6 -45.58 27.91 -21.53
C GLU A 6 -44.77 29.16 -21.88
N ALA A 7 -43.84 29.53 -20.99
CA ALA A 7 -42.86 30.55 -21.30
C ALA A 7 -41.83 29.93 -22.27
N LYS A 8 -41.86 30.33 -23.53
CA LYS A 8 -40.80 30.02 -24.53
C LYS A 8 -39.47 30.55 -24.00
N HIS A 9 -38.57 29.66 -23.64
CA HIS A 9 -37.18 30.00 -23.27
C HIS A 9 -36.47 30.52 -24.52
N GLN A 10 -36.18 31.82 -24.54
CA GLN A 10 -35.38 32.44 -25.60
C GLN A 10 -33.89 32.18 -25.32
N TRP A 11 -33.20 31.49 -26.23
CA TRP A 11 -31.78 31.30 -26.17
C TRP A 11 -31.08 32.40 -26.94
N TYR A 12 -29.94 32.87 -26.41
CA TYR A 12 -29.08 33.90 -26.99
C TYR A 12 -27.80 33.23 -27.47
N ASN A 13 -27.60 33.23 -28.78
CA ASN A 13 -26.45 32.63 -29.47
C ASN A 13 -25.27 33.59 -29.56
N CYS A 14 -24.06 33.10 -29.36
CA CYS A 14 -22.86 33.88 -29.58
C CYS A 14 -22.65 34.06 -31.11
N PRO A 15 -22.38 35.29 -31.58
CA PRO A 15 -22.15 35.52 -33.01
C PRO A 15 -20.76 35.06 -33.48
N LYS A 16 -19.86 34.71 -32.56
CA LYS A 16 -18.45 34.37 -32.86
C LYS A 16 -18.09 32.89 -32.53
N CYS A 17 -18.99 32.12 -31.89
CA CYS A 17 -18.79 30.69 -31.60
C CYS A 17 -20.14 29.98 -31.38
N PRO A 18 -20.19 28.63 -31.39
CA PRO A 18 -21.45 27.85 -31.24
C PRO A 18 -22.11 27.96 -29.87
N SER A 19 -21.58 28.68 -28.92
CA SER A 19 -22.12 28.76 -27.56
C SER A 19 -23.41 29.55 -27.50
N HIS A 20 -24.39 29.08 -26.71
CA HIS A 20 -25.71 29.66 -26.49
C HIS A 20 -26.05 29.77 -25.01
N TYR A 21 -26.77 30.84 -24.64
CA TYR A 21 -27.03 31.19 -23.24
C TYR A 21 -28.48 31.49 -23.00
N LYS A 22 -28.99 31.11 -21.84
CA LYS A 22 -30.39 31.38 -21.41
C LYS A 22 -30.61 32.84 -20.99
N ARG A 23 -29.58 33.65 -20.80
CA ARG A 23 -29.66 35.05 -20.42
C ARG A 23 -28.73 35.89 -21.30
N ARG A 24 -29.20 37.04 -21.73
CA ARG A 24 -28.46 37.99 -22.56
C ARG A 24 -27.18 38.53 -21.86
N ALA A 25 -27.20 38.67 -20.55
CA ALA A 25 -26.06 39.05 -19.74
C ALA A 25 -24.94 38.01 -19.77
N HIS A 26 -25.27 36.72 -19.83
CA HIS A 26 -24.29 35.65 -19.93
C HIS A 26 -23.64 35.61 -21.32
N LEU A 27 -24.36 35.89 -22.36
CA LEU A 27 -23.82 36.05 -23.71
C LEU A 27 -22.88 37.26 -23.79
N SER A 28 -23.26 38.41 -23.24
CA SER A 28 -22.43 39.61 -23.23
C SER A 28 -21.11 39.39 -22.47
N ARG A 29 -21.15 38.64 -21.38
CA ARG A 29 -19.98 38.25 -20.61
C ARG A 29 -19.06 37.34 -21.40
N HIS A 30 -19.62 36.30 -22.01
CA HIS A 30 -18.88 35.39 -22.87
C HIS A 30 -18.16 36.12 -24.01
N ILE A 31 -18.83 37.06 -24.70
CA ILE A 31 -18.23 37.84 -25.79
C ILE A 31 -17.03 38.67 -25.29
N LYS A 32 -17.18 39.36 -24.15
CA LYS A 32 -16.12 40.20 -23.61
C LYS A 32 -14.91 39.41 -23.12
N ILE A 33 -15.14 38.29 -22.43
CA ILE A 33 -14.08 37.46 -21.82
C ILE A 33 -13.41 36.59 -22.89
N VAL A 34 -14.21 35.85 -23.69
CA VAL A 34 -13.69 34.82 -24.61
C VAL A 34 -13.23 35.40 -25.93
N HIS A 35 -13.91 36.49 -26.44
CA HIS A 35 -13.64 37.05 -27.77
C HIS A 35 -12.95 38.40 -27.76
N GLU A 36 -12.96 39.12 -26.65
CA GLU A 36 -12.39 40.46 -26.54
C GLU A 36 -11.23 40.54 -25.53
N GLY A 37 -11.03 39.53 -24.67
CA GLY A 37 -9.90 39.45 -23.72
C GLY A 37 -9.82 40.58 -22.67
N VAL A 38 -10.94 41.30 -22.46
CA VAL A 38 -10.97 42.46 -21.58
C VAL A 38 -11.40 42.06 -20.17
N PHE A 39 -10.46 42.07 -19.24
CA PHE A 39 -10.70 41.95 -17.80
C PHE A 39 -10.51 43.30 -17.12
N PRO A 40 -11.59 44.04 -16.77
CA PRO A 40 -11.44 45.25 -15.97
C PRO A 40 -11.05 44.85 -14.54
N SER A 41 -10.08 45.53 -13.95
CA SER A 41 -9.57 45.27 -12.59
C SER A 41 -10.63 45.49 -11.47
N SER A 42 -11.74 46.12 -11.81
CA SER A 42 -12.84 46.49 -10.87
C SER A 42 -14.22 46.08 -11.37
N PHE A 43 -14.31 44.91 -12.00
CA PHE A 43 -15.54 44.35 -12.53
C PHE A 43 -16.17 43.30 -11.57
N CYS A 44 -17.44 43.49 -11.22
CA CYS A 44 -18.17 42.50 -10.44
C CYS A 44 -18.66 41.34 -11.31
N GLN A 45 -17.99 40.20 -11.21
CA GLN A 45 -18.31 39.00 -12.00
C GLN A 45 -19.68 38.36 -11.67
N LEU A 46 -20.33 38.76 -10.56
CA LEU A 46 -21.64 38.23 -10.16
C LEU A 46 -22.83 39.00 -10.73
N CYS A 47 -22.69 40.31 -10.97
CA CYS A 47 -23.78 41.13 -11.48
C CYS A 47 -23.44 41.98 -12.71
N ASP A 48 -22.26 41.73 -13.33
CA ASP A 48 -21.79 42.38 -14.53
C ASP A 48 -21.68 43.91 -14.43
N VAL A 49 -21.48 44.46 -13.21
CA VAL A 49 -21.29 45.88 -12.97
C VAL A 49 -19.80 46.22 -12.92
N ALA A 50 -19.35 47.16 -13.77
CA ALA A 50 -18.03 47.77 -13.66
C ALA A 50 -18.09 48.87 -12.60
N LEU A 51 -17.06 48.91 -11.74
CA LEU A 51 -16.91 49.88 -10.65
C LEU A 51 -15.60 50.64 -10.84
N ASP A 52 -15.49 51.80 -10.24
CA ASP A 52 -14.43 52.74 -10.53
C ASP A 52 -13.08 52.34 -9.93
N ASN A 53 -13.12 51.54 -8.84
CA ASN A 53 -11.90 51.02 -8.18
C ASN A 53 -12.15 49.74 -7.39
N GLU A 54 -11.05 49.14 -6.90
CA GLU A 54 -11.06 47.88 -6.14
C GLU A 54 -11.74 48.01 -4.79
N GLU A 55 -11.78 49.16 -4.21
CA GLU A 55 -12.41 49.47 -2.91
C GLU A 55 -13.93 49.55 -3.03
N GLU A 56 -14.41 50.15 -4.09
CA GLU A 56 -15.84 50.14 -4.47
C GLU A 56 -16.31 48.74 -4.88
N LEU A 57 -15.48 47.96 -5.51
CA LEU A 57 -15.78 46.56 -5.80
C LEU A 57 -15.90 45.77 -4.49
N ARG A 58 -15.03 45.97 -3.51
CA ARG A 58 -15.15 45.34 -2.16
C ARG A 58 -16.41 45.79 -1.46
N HIS A 59 -16.75 47.08 -1.51
CA HIS A 59 -17.95 47.65 -0.89
C HIS A 59 -19.21 47.15 -1.61
N HIS A 60 -19.20 47.08 -2.91
CA HIS A 60 -20.27 46.51 -3.74
C HIS A 60 -20.51 45.03 -3.40
N PHE A 61 -19.44 44.22 -3.28
CA PHE A 61 -19.51 42.81 -2.89
C PHE A 61 -20.17 42.68 -1.48
N THR A 62 -19.73 43.47 -0.54
CA THR A 62 -20.27 43.41 0.86
C THR A 62 -21.72 43.89 0.95
N LYS A 63 -22.14 44.82 0.12
CA LYS A 63 -23.47 45.47 0.19
C LYS A 63 -24.52 44.78 -0.70
N LYS A 64 -24.14 44.32 -1.91
CA LYS A 64 -25.08 43.72 -2.88
C LYS A 64 -24.97 42.21 -3.01
N HIS A 65 -23.81 41.63 -2.70
CA HIS A 65 -23.60 40.21 -2.79
C HIS A 65 -23.21 39.68 -1.40
N LYS A 66 -24.23 39.33 -0.61
CA LYS A 66 -24.00 38.60 0.64
C LYS A 66 -23.20 37.35 0.36
N GLN A 67 -22.37 36.96 1.29
CA GLN A 67 -21.35 35.91 1.22
C GLN A 67 -21.83 34.55 0.65
N SER A 68 -23.15 34.29 0.70
CA SER A 68 -23.85 33.12 0.16
C SER A 68 -24.01 33.09 -1.36
N GLN A 69 -23.57 34.13 -2.10
CA GLN A 69 -23.85 34.25 -3.52
C GLN A 69 -22.69 33.79 -4.43
N VAL A 70 -21.50 33.55 -3.88
CA VAL A 70 -20.36 32.99 -4.64
C VAL A 70 -20.38 31.46 -4.60
N TRP A 71 -20.90 30.91 -3.52
CA TRP A 71 -21.03 29.48 -3.28
C TRP A 71 -22.46 29.12 -3.02
N GLU A 72 -22.97 28.11 -3.71
CA GLU A 72 -24.31 27.58 -3.51
C GLU A 72 -24.20 26.17 -2.91
N LEU A 73 -25.02 25.92 -1.88
CA LEU A 73 -25.15 24.57 -1.34
C LEU A 73 -25.87 23.68 -2.37
N HIS A 74 -25.09 22.83 -3.04
CA HIS A 74 -25.59 22.01 -4.14
C HIS A 74 -26.25 20.74 -3.63
N ASP A 75 -25.66 20.12 -2.60
CA ASP A 75 -26.16 18.89 -1.99
C ASP A 75 -25.69 18.77 -0.53
N HIS A 76 -26.42 17.98 0.26
CA HIS A 76 -26.04 17.70 1.65
C HIS A 76 -26.57 16.34 2.10
N ALA A 77 -25.84 15.72 3.04
CA ALA A 77 -26.18 14.45 3.66
C ALA A 77 -25.94 14.46 5.18
N LEU A 78 -26.37 13.40 5.87
CA LEU A 78 -26.14 13.16 7.29
C LEU A 78 -26.46 14.37 8.18
N LYS A 79 -27.68 14.92 8.06
CA LYS A 79 -28.14 16.12 8.80
C LYS A 79 -27.19 17.32 8.61
N LYS A 80 -26.75 17.58 7.41
CA LYS A 80 -25.80 18.64 7.02
C LYS A 80 -24.38 18.46 7.57
N SER A 81 -24.01 17.28 8.08
CA SER A 81 -22.60 16.98 8.42
C SER A 81 -21.73 16.80 7.19
N VAL A 82 -22.31 16.46 6.05
CA VAL A 82 -21.66 16.43 4.74
C VAL A 82 -22.36 17.46 3.87
N GLN A 83 -21.60 18.37 3.28
CA GLN A 83 -22.10 19.44 2.45
C GLN A 83 -21.26 19.55 1.20
N ASN A 84 -21.92 19.74 0.06
CA ASN A 84 -21.26 20.00 -1.22
C ASN A 84 -21.64 21.43 -1.66
N TRP A 85 -20.63 22.31 -1.73
CA TRP A 85 -20.78 23.70 -2.10
C TRP A 85 -20.19 23.96 -3.47
N ARG A 86 -21.01 24.34 -4.42
CA ARG A 86 -20.63 24.63 -5.79
C ARG A 86 -20.37 26.12 -5.98
N THR A 87 -19.25 26.46 -6.65
CA THR A 87 -19.00 27.85 -7.03
C THR A 87 -19.91 28.31 -8.17
N LEU A 88 -20.39 29.54 -8.06
CA LEU A 88 -21.13 30.23 -9.13
C LEU A 88 -20.17 31.03 -10.04
N LEU A 89 -18.88 31.04 -9.76
CA LEU A 89 -17.88 31.67 -10.59
C LEU A 89 -17.61 30.83 -11.84
N ASN A 90 -17.47 31.48 -12.98
CA ASN A 90 -16.97 30.83 -14.17
C ASN A 90 -15.50 30.47 -13.96
N ILE A 91 -15.15 29.21 -14.11
CA ILE A 91 -13.77 28.75 -14.03
C ILE A 91 -13.19 28.93 -15.44
N PRO A 92 -12.04 29.62 -15.60
CA PRO A 92 -11.35 29.69 -16.89
C PRO A 92 -10.90 28.30 -17.34
N SER A 93 -10.53 28.16 -18.59
CA SER A 93 -10.27 26.90 -19.31
C SER A 93 -9.11 26.04 -18.75
N GLY A 94 -8.78 26.14 -17.47
CA GLY A 94 -7.76 25.30 -16.82
C GLY A 94 -7.85 25.42 -15.29
N VAL A 95 -7.59 24.31 -14.60
CA VAL A 95 -7.58 24.25 -13.12
C VAL A 95 -6.45 25.11 -12.53
N GLU A 96 -5.39 25.38 -13.30
CA GLU A 96 -4.27 26.24 -12.92
C GLU A 96 -4.75 27.66 -12.58
N ALA A 97 -5.81 28.14 -13.23
CA ALA A 97 -6.41 29.43 -12.93
C ALA A 97 -6.93 29.54 -11.48
N LEU A 98 -7.23 28.41 -10.83
CA LEU A 98 -7.62 28.36 -9.41
C LEU A 98 -6.47 28.75 -8.47
N LEU A 99 -5.22 28.70 -8.92
CA LEU A 99 -4.06 29.19 -8.18
C LEU A 99 -3.91 30.72 -8.26
N SER A 100 -4.63 31.38 -9.17
CA SER A 100 -4.61 32.85 -9.22
C SER A 100 -5.15 33.44 -7.92
N GLU A 101 -4.66 34.62 -7.53
CA GLU A 101 -5.05 35.28 -6.30
C GLU A 101 -6.57 35.56 -6.23
N ALA A 102 -7.19 35.78 -7.38
CA ALA A 102 -8.62 36.03 -7.50
C ALA A 102 -9.46 34.83 -7.03
N TYR A 103 -9.17 33.61 -7.50
CA TYR A 103 -9.90 32.40 -7.09
C TYR A 103 -9.46 31.90 -5.74
N LEU A 104 -8.17 31.87 -5.47
CA LEU A 104 -7.61 31.40 -4.21
C LEU A 104 -8.13 32.22 -3.03
N SER A 105 -8.24 33.55 -3.16
CA SER A 105 -8.80 34.41 -2.13
C SER A 105 -10.29 34.10 -1.84
N GLN A 106 -11.07 33.77 -2.86
CA GLN A 106 -12.50 33.39 -2.68
C GLN A 106 -12.64 32.03 -1.98
N ILE A 107 -11.83 31.06 -2.35
CA ILE A 107 -11.78 29.75 -1.69
C ILE A 107 -11.41 29.94 -0.20
N ILE A 108 -10.33 30.66 0.07
CA ILE A 108 -9.85 30.93 1.45
C ILE A 108 -10.90 31.70 2.24
N ARG A 109 -11.58 32.67 1.63
CA ARG A 109 -12.64 33.44 2.28
C ARG A 109 -13.80 32.55 2.67
N PHE A 110 -14.26 31.68 1.76
CA PHE A 110 -15.32 30.72 2.05
C PHE A 110 -14.92 29.79 3.22
N LEU A 111 -13.73 29.19 3.16
CA LEU A 111 -13.22 28.31 4.20
C LEU A 111 -13.04 29.01 5.55
N LYS A 112 -12.68 30.32 5.57
CA LYS A 112 -12.60 31.12 6.79
C LYS A 112 -13.98 31.33 7.43
N VAL A 113 -15.00 31.65 6.61
CA VAL A 113 -16.36 31.83 7.08
C VAL A 113 -16.92 30.53 7.63
N HIS A 114 -16.74 29.45 6.86
CA HIS A 114 -17.20 28.13 7.30
C HIS A 114 -16.50 27.71 8.59
N ARG A 115 -15.21 28.03 8.76
CA ARG A 115 -14.44 27.75 9.98
C ARG A 115 -14.94 28.53 11.19
N ALA A 116 -15.50 29.71 10.99
CA ALA A 116 -16.07 30.50 12.10
C ALA A 116 -17.34 29.83 12.67
N GLU A 117 -18.14 29.18 11.82
CA GLU A 117 -19.33 28.46 12.24
C GLU A 117 -19.01 27.01 12.67
N HIS A 118 -18.06 26.37 12.00
CA HIS A 118 -17.65 24.99 12.21
C HIS A 118 -16.13 24.94 12.38
N PRO A 119 -15.58 25.02 13.60
CA PRO A 119 -14.14 25.12 13.84
C PRO A 119 -13.33 23.93 13.34
N HIS A 120 -13.97 22.79 13.13
CA HIS A 120 -13.35 21.54 12.74
C HIS A 120 -14.14 20.88 11.61
N TYR A 121 -13.50 20.74 10.46
CA TYR A 121 -14.07 20.05 9.30
C TYR A 121 -12.97 19.46 8.42
N ARG A 122 -13.34 18.59 7.52
CA ARG A 122 -12.48 18.17 6.42
C ARG A 122 -13.01 18.78 5.13
N VAL A 123 -12.11 19.11 4.23
CA VAL A 123 -12.43 19.66 2.92
C VAL A 123 -11.75 18.84 1.83
N ALA A 124 -12.48 18.54 0.77
CA ALA A 124 -11.96 18.05 -0.49
C ALA A 124 -12.45 18.94 -1.63
N PHE A 125 -11.66 19.05 -2.70
CA PHE A 125 -12.05 19.75 -3.90
C PHE A 125 -12.48 18.74 -4.95
N CYS A 126 -13.54 19.04 -5.65
CA CYS A 126 -14.05 18.24 -6.75
C CYS A 126 -14.34 19.15 -7.93
N VAL A 127 -13.82 18.83 -9.11
CA VAL A 127 -14.18 19.53 -10.35
C VAL A 127 -14.97 18.61 -11.25
N MET A 128 -16.00 19.15 -11.86
CA MET A 128 -16.71 18.53 -12.97
C MET A 128 -15.99 18.92 -14.26
N VAL A 129 -15.52 17.95 -15.00
CA VAL A 129 -14.64 18.16 -16.15
C VAL A 129 -15.19 17.47 -17.37
N THR A 130 -15.17 18.18 -18.50
CA THR A 130 -15.52 17.60 -19.79
C THR A 130 -14.23 17.17 -20.50
N TRP A 131 -14.22 15.94 -20.93
CA TRP A 131 -13.14 15.30 -21.67
C TRP A 131 -13.59 14.97 -23.09
N THR A 132 -12.70 15.14 -24.03
CA THR A 132 -12.90 14.76 -25.43
C THR A 132 -11.90 13.72 -25.87
N ALA A 133 -12.36 12.77 -26.65
CA ALA A 133 -11.49 11.84 -27.37
C ALA A 133 -12.00 11.70 -28.80
N ASN A 134 -11.07 11.67 -29.74
CA ASN A 134 -11.35 11.43 -31.16
C ASN A 134 -10.91 10.00 -31.50
N PRO A 135 -11.74 8.99 -31.25
CA PRO A 135 -11.41 7.61 -31.60
C PRO A 135 -11.39 7.35 -33.10
N THR A 136 -12.05 8.20 -33.91
CA THR A 136 -12.02 8.23 -35.38
C THR A 136 -12.19 9.67 -35.86
N GLU A 137 -11.82 9.96 -37.11
CA GLU A 137 -11.94 11.33 -37.69
C GLU A 137 -13.41 11.83 -37.69
N ASP A 138 -14.39 10.94 -37.71
CA ASP A 138 -15.82 11.29 -37.80
C ASP A 138 -16.56 11.25 -36.44
N PHE A 139 -15.90 10.88 -35.34
CA PHE A 139 -16.58 10.70 -34.06
C PHE A 139 -15.80 11.26 -32.89
N THR A 140 -16.33 12.33 -32.29
CA THR A 140 -15.81 12.90 -31.03
C THR A 140 -16.61 12.39 -29.85
N ALA A 141 -15.98 11.63 -28.97
CA ALA A 141 -16.58 11.19 -27.72
C ALA A 141 -16.39 12.28 -26.65
N ILE A 142 -17.48 12.78 -26.11
CA ILE A 142 -17.49 13.77 -25.01
C ILE A 142 -17.93 13.08 -23.73
N LYS A 143 -17.16 13.23 -22.65
CA LYS A 143 -17.48 12.65 -21.35
C LYS A 143 -17.29 13.66 -20.23
N THR A 144 -18.29 13.82 -19.39
CA THR A 144 -18.20 14.65 -18.17
C THR A 144 -18.06 13.76 -16.95
N ILE A 145 -16.99 13.93 -16.18
CA ILE A 145 -16.71 13.17 -14.97
C ILE A 145 -16.20 14.07 -13.84
N PRO A 146 -16.52 13.73 -12.58
CA PRO A 146 -15.95 14.39 -11.42
C PRO A 146 -14.50 13.90 -11.17
N VAL A 147 -13.61 14.84 -10.94
CA VAL A 147 -12.24 14.57 -10.45
C VAL A 147 -12.11 15.17 -9.06
N ARG A 148 -11.81 14.34 -8.08
CA ARG A 148 -11.83 14.70 -6.66
C ARG A 148 -10.45 14.51 -6.03
N THR A 149 -10.06 15.45 -5.14
CA THR A 149 -8.82 15.38 -4.34
C THR A 149 -8.95 14.40 -3.16
N CYS A 150 -7.83 14.14 -2.48
CA CYS A 150 -7.86 13.69 -1.10
C CYS A 150 -8.53 14.75 -0.21
N SER A 151 -9.01 14.36 0.98
CA SER A 151 -9.60 15.32 1.93
C SER A 151 -8.59 15.75 2.98
N GLU A 152 -8.49 17.05 3.22
CA GLU A 152 -7.62 17.67 4.23
C GLU A 152 -8.42 18.14 5.46
N THR A 153 -7.80 18.00 6.62
CA THR A 153 -8.41 18.42 7.89
C THR A 153 -8.12 19.90 8.16
N VAL A 154 -9.17 20.67 8.37
CA VAL A 154 -9.12 22.09 8.75
C VAL A 154 -9.47 22.25 10.21
N MET A 155 -8.59 22.91 10.97
CA MET A 155 -8.74 23.28 12.37
C MET A 155 -8.55 24.78 12.55
N LEU A 156 -8.82 25.30 13.75
CA LEU A 156 -8.69 26.75 14.04
C LEU A 156 -7.33 27.33 13.67
N GLY A 157 -6.25 26.60 13.93
CA GLY A 157 -4.88 27.02 13.62
C GLY A 157 -4.38 26.65 12.22
N SER A 158 -5.20 26.03 11.37
CA SER A 158 -4.77 25.57 10.05
C SER A 158 -4.51 26.74 9.10
N ASN A 159 -3.40 26.66 8.35
CA ASN A 159 -3.10 27.61 7.28
C ASN A 159 -3.95 27.26 6.04
N LEU A 160 -5.07 27.94 5.88
CA LEU A 160 -6.05 27.71 4.81
C LEU A 160 -5.45 27.92 3.42
N ARG A 161 -4.52 28.88 3.26
CA ARG A 161 -3.87 29.14 1.99
C ARG A 161 -3.02 27.94 1.55
N ARG A 162 -2.22 27.39 2.46
CA ARG A 162 -1.40 26.19 2.21
C ARG A 162 -2.26 24.98 1.85
N ILE A 163 -3.36 24.76 2.59
CA ILE A 163 -4.29 23.66 2.34
C ILE A 163 -4.93 23.81 0.96
N SER A 164 -5.43 25.01 0.63
CA SER A 164 -6.06 25.26 -0.68
C SER A 164 -5.10 25.05 -1.84
N ILE A 165 -3.88 25.57 -1.74
CA ILE A 165 -2.84 25.37 -2.77
C ILE A 165 -2.53 23.87 -2.93
N TYR A 166 -2.35 23.15 -1.84
CA TYR A 166 -2.08 21.71 -1.86
C TYR A 166 -3.19 20.92 -2.55
N LEU A 167 -4.46 21.21 -2.23
CA LEU A 167 -5.60 20.53 -2.85
C LEU A 167 -5.73 20.87 -4.34
N ILE A 168 -5.46 22.10 -4.75
CA ILE A 168 -5.45 22.47 -6.18
C ILE A 168 -4.32 21.74 -6.92
N GLN A 169 -3.15 21.65 -6.33
CA GLN A 169 -2.02 20.89 -6.91
C GLN A 169 -2.31 19.39 -7.00
N ASP A 170 -2.96 18.80 -6.00
CA ASP A 170 -3.42 17.39 -6.06
C ASP A 170 -4.45 17.20 -7.17
N LEU A 171 -5.33 18.18 -7.38
CA LEU A 171 -6.30 18.18 -8.47
C LEU A 171 -5.65 18.23 -9.85
N MET A 172 -4.71 19.15 -10.05
CA MET A 172 -3.94 19.27 -11.29
C MET A 172 -3.22 17.96 -11.62
N LYS A 173 -2.52 17.41 -10.65
CA LYS A 173 -1.83 16.13 -10.81
C LYS A 173 -2.77 15.01 -11.24
N ARG A 174 -3.97 14.93 -10.66
CA ARG A 174 -4.97 13.90 -11.01
C ARG A 174 -5.53 14.07 -12.41
N LEU A 175 -5.66 15.30 -12.87
CA LEU A 175 -6.07 15.61 -14.23
C LEU A 175 -4.96 15.22 -15.22
N GLU A 176 -3.71 15.60 -14.96
CA GLU A 176 -2.54 15.19 -15.74
C GLU A 176 -2.38 13.67 -15.76
N ASP A 177 -2.51 12.99 -14.60
CA ASP A 177 -2.48 11.53 -14.50
C ASP A 177 -3.57 10.87 -15.36
N PHE A 178 -4.73 11.50 -15.50
CA PHE A 178 -5.82 11.01 -16.35
C PHE A 178 -5.51 11.15 -17.83
N GLU A 179 -4.95 12.28 -18.28
CA GLU A 179 -4.52 12.50 -19.67
C GLU A 179 -3.37 11.57 -20.06
N HIS A 180 -2.32 11.51 -19.22
CA HIS A 180 -1.09 10.77 -19.53
C HIS A 180 -1.21 9.24 -19.40
N ASN A 181 -2.17 8.73 -18.64
CA ASN A 181 -2.35 7.29 -18.48
C ASN A 181 -2.97 6.57 -19.70
N GLY A 182 -2.86 7.19 -20.89
CA GLY A 182 -3.26 6.57 -22.16
C GLY A 182 -4.77 6.41 -22.31
N SER A 183 -5.55 7.30 -21.70
CA SER A 183 -7.01 7.32 -21.85
C SER A 183 -7.44 7.75 -23.26
N GLY A 184 -6.55 8.43 -23.99
CA GLY A 184 -6.85 9.07 -25.27
C GLY A 184 -7.83 10.25 -25.14
N TYR A 185 -8.13 10.67 -23.91
CA TYR A 185 -8.98 11.83 -23.64
C TYR A 185 -8.12 13.06 -23.35
N VAL A 186 -8.53 14.18 -23.90
CA VAL A 186 -7.94 15.49 -23.67
C VAL A 186 -8.94 16.32 -22.87
N LEU A 187 -8.44 17.08 -21.91
CA LEU A 187 -9.24 18.01 -21.11
C LEU A 187 -9.82 19.10 -22.01
N GLN A 188 -11.13 19.20 -22.07
CA GLN A 188 -11.82 20.23 -22.86
C GLN A 188 -12.20 21.45 -22.01
N GLU A 189 -12.90 21.19 -20.89
CA GLU A 189 -13.45 22.29 -20.09
C GLU A 189 -13.66 21.85 -18.63
N VAL A 190 -13.44 22.79 -17.70
CA VAL A 190 -13.80 22.65 -16.29
C VAL A 190 -15.14 23.32 -16.06
N LEU A 191 -16.17 22.52 -15.81
CA LEU A 191 -17.56 23.00 -15.69
C LEU A 191 -17.89 23.60 -14.33
N SER A 192 -17.37 23.04 -13.26
CA SER A 192 -17.61 23.55 -11.90
C SER A 192 -16.49 23.14 -10.94
N LEU A 193 -16.32 23.92 -9.88
CA LEU A 193 -15.57 23.57 -8.71
C LEU A 193 -16.52 23.40 -7.55
N ASP A 194 -16.47 22.25 -6.91
CA ASP A 194 -17.23 21.91 -5.73
C ASP A 194 -16.29 21.77 -4.52
N LEU A 195 -16.69 22.36 -3.39
CA LEU A 195 -16.03 22.17 -2.09
C LEU A 195 -16.86 21.18 -1.28
N GLU A 196 -16.33 20.02 -1.07
CA GLU A 196 -16.94 19.00 -0.23
C GLU A 196 -16.48 19.15 1.21
N ILE A 197 -17.40 19.54 2.07
CA ILE A 197 -17.15 19.81 3.48
C ILE A 197 -17.74 18.69 4.33
N PHE A 198 -16.92 18.16 5.23
CA PHE A 198 -17.29 17.12 6.19
C PHE A 198 -17.13 17.68 7.60
N ASN A 199 -18.21 18.20 8.17
CA ASN A 199 -18.21 18.77 9.50
C ASN A 199 -18.11 17.68 10.56
N PHE A 200 -17.25 17.85 11.54
CA PHE A 200 -17.16 17.00 12.69
C PHE A 200 -16.96 17.84 13.96
N SER A 201 -17.49 17.36 15.08
CA SER A 201 -17.26 17.99 16.37
C SER A 201 -15.99 17.46 16.99
N ALA A 202 -15.03 18.31 17.29
CA ALA A 202 -13.90 17.94 18.14
C ALA A 202 -14.43 17.56 19.54
N LEU A 203 -13.86 16.49 20.10
CA LEU A 203 -14.22 16.07 21.45
C LEU A 203 -13.69 17.09 22.47
N LYS A 204 -14.57 17.82 23.08
CA LYS A 204 -14.23 18.81 24.13
C LYS A 204 -14.35 18.21 25.54
N ALA A 205 -13.63 18.74 26.50
CA ALA A 205 -13.73 18.39 27.91
C ALA A 205 -13.56 19.63 28.78
N GLY A 206 -14.47 19.82 29.70
CA GLY A 206 -14.55 20.97 30.61
C GLY A 206 -15.93 20.92 31.23
N CYS A 207 -16.20 20.00 32.11
CA CYS A 207 -17.44 19.99 32.90
C CYS A 207 -17.14 19.64 34.35
N ALA A 208 -18.10 19.89 35.22
CA ALA A 208 -18.06 19.46 36.61
C ALA A 208 -17.84 17.93 36.72
N ASN A 209 -17.36 17.54 37.88
CA ASN A 209 -16.89 16.19 38.20
C ASN A 209 -17.81 15.04 37.72
N ILE A 210 -17.23 14.06 37.08
CA ILE A 210 -17.92 12.86 36.61
C ILE A 210 -17.76 11.71 37.60
N ASN A 211 -18.82 10.96 37.83
CA ASN A 211 -18.80 9.83 38.74
C ASN A 211 -17.91 8.69 38.18
N MET A 212 -16.83 8.39 38.90
CA MET A 212 -15.83 7.36 38.53
C MET A 212 -16.08 5.99 39.18
N ARG A 213 -17.26 5.74 39.80
CA ARG A 213 -17.52 4.52 40.59
C ARG A 213 -17.28 3.23 39.77
N ASN A 214 -17.53 3.24 38.48
CA ASN A 214 -17.43 2.08 37.60
C ASN A 214 -16.09 1.95 36.87
N ILE A 215 -15.08 2.79 37.22
CA ILE A 215 -13.76 2.73 36.58
C ILE A 215 -12.85 1.81 37.41
N GLU A 216 -12.29 0.80 36.75
CA GLU A 216 -11.28 -0.07 37.35
C GLU A 216 -10.02 0.72 37.71
N ASN A 217 -9.36 0.34 38.81
CA ASN A 217 -8.12 0.98 39.27
C ASN A 217 -8.22 2.50 39.45
N LYS A 218 -9.40 3.02 39.79
CA LYS A 218 -9.67 4.45 40.01
C LYS A 218 -8.74 5.11 41.05
N ASN A 219 -8.14 4.35 41.97
CA ASN A 219 -7.18 4.85 42.94
C ASN A 219 -5.91 5.46 42.31
N HIS A 220 -5.63 5.12 41.04
CA HIS A 220 -4.56 5.69 40.25
C HIS A 220 -4.99 6.89 39.42
N LEU A 221 -6.22 7.35 39.59
CA LEU A 221 -6.76 8.57 38.97
C LEU A 221 -6.88 9.67 40.02
N LEU A 222 -6.70 10.93 39.59
CA LEU A 222 -6.98 12.11 40.38
C LEU A 222 -7.89 13.02 39.56
N SER A 223 -9.11 13.20 40.06
CA SER A 223 -10.08 14.17 39.55
C SER A 223 -10.16 15.33 40.50
N VAL A 224 -9.90 16.52 40.01
CA VAL A 224 -10.10 17.75 40.75
C VAL A 224 -11.59 18.11 40.70
N ASN A 225 -12.17 18.47 41.84
CA ASN A 225 -13.60 18.74 41.99
C ASN A 225 -13.97 20.16 41.52
N ASN A 226 -13.63 20.52 40.31
CA ASN A 226 -13.93 21.83 39.72
C ASN A 226 -15.40 21.92 39.27
N GLN A 227 -15.95 23.12 39.33
CA GLN A 227 -17.30 23.47 38.83
C GLN A 227 -17.26 24.29 37.53
N ASN A 228 -16.08 24.61 37.04
CA ASN A 228 -15.81 25.39 35.84
C ASN A 228 -15.21 24.51 34.70
N ASP A 229 -14.97 25.13 33.57
CA ASP A 229 -14.47 24.43 32.36
C ASP A 229 -12.93 24.19 32.35
N TYR A 230 -12.24 24.43 33.48
CA TYR A 230 -10.77 24.40 33.55
C TYR A 230 -10.17 23.07 34.02
N CYS A 231 -10.90 21.94 33.91
CA CYS A 231 -10.43 20.62 34.35
C CYS A 231 -9.08 20.22 33.73
N LEU A 232 -8.79 20.66 32.48
CA LEU A 232 -7.49 20.46 31.85
C LEU A 232 -6.36 21.15 32.66
N LEU A 233 -6.54 22.41 32.99
CA LEU A 233 -5.53 23.19 33.72
C LEU A 233 -5.26 22.60 35.10
N TYR A 234 -6.33 22.24 35.83
CA TYR A 234 -6.21 21.58 37.12
C TYR A 234 -5.50 20.24 37.07
N SER A 235 -5.79 19.44 36.07
CA SER A 235 -5.13 18.12 35.86
C SER A 235 -3.63 18.29 35.56
N ILE A 236 -3.27 19.34 34.82
CA ILE A 236 -1.86 19.65 34.54
C ILE A 236 -1.17 20.19 35.81
N ALA A 237 -1.77 21.16 36.52
CA ALA A 237 -1.22 21.68 37.78
C ALA A 237 -1.01 20.55 38.80
N ALA A 238 -2.00 19.66 38.94
CA ALA A 238 -1.90 18.48 39.80
C ALA A 238 -0.76 17.52 39.39
N ALA A 239 -0.46 17.41 38.10
CA ALA A 239 0.68 16.59 37.66
C ALA A 239 2.02 17.11 38.21
N PHE A 240 2.17 18.43 38.31
CA PHE A 240 3.40 19.05 38.79
C PHE A 240 3.47 19.17 40.32
N THR A 241 2.33 19.42 40.98
CA THR A 241 2.34 19.89 42.39
C THR A 241 1.63 18.99 43.39
N ARG A 242 0.88 17.92 42.94
CA ARG A 242 0.11 17.09 43.88
C ARG A 242 0.91 16.50 45.03
N HIS A 243 2.20 16.22 44.81
CA HIS A 243 3.07 15.65 45.85
C HIS A 243 3.33 16.58 47.03
N LEU A 244 2.93 17.87 46.93
CA LEU A 244 3.08 18.87 47.95
C LEU A 244 1.85 18.96 48.88
N TYR A 245 0.77 18.22 48.52
CA TYR A 245 -0.55 18.39 49.18
C TYR A 245 -1.09 17.07 49.72
N SER A 246 -1.92 17.15 50.76
CA SER A 246 -2.68 16.02 51.29
C SER A 246 -3.69 15.45 50.27
N ASP A 247 -4.18 14.25 50.45
CA ASP A 247 -5.15 13.60 49.54
C ASP A 247 -6.45 14.41 49.39
N GLU A 248 -6.89 15.13 50.44
CA GLU A 248 -8.06 16.01 50.38
C GLU A 248 -7.78 17.27 49.56
N GLU A 249 -6.67 17.92 49.83
CA GLU A 249 -6.24 19.14 49.11
C GLU A 249 -5.97 18.86 47.62
N GLN A 250 -5.53 17.67 47.24
CA GLN A 250 -5.32 17.29 45.85
C GLN A 250 -6.61 17.32 45.02
N THR A 251 -7.76 17.19 45.61
CA THR A 251 -9.06 17.25 44.94
C THR A 251 -9.69 18.65 44.94
N ASP A 252 -9.15 19.58 45.70
CA ASP A 252 -9.63 20.98 45.78
C ASP A 252 -9.03 21.83 44.65
N PRO A 253 -9.86 22.44 43.76
CA PRO A 253 -9.36 23.30 42.70
C PRO A 253 -8.63 24.53 43.18
N THR A 254 -8.98 25.05 44.39
CA THR A 254 -8.36 26.25 44.95
C THR A 254 -6.88 26.09 45.22
N THR A 255 -6.43 24.88 45.52
CA THR A 255 -5.05 24.46 45.72
C THR A 255 -4.16 24.79 44.50
N TYR A 256 -4.69 24.76 43.32
CA TYR A 256 -3.94 24.90 42.05
C TYR A 256 -4.00 26.30 41.45
N ASN A 257 -4.93 27.16 41.89
CA ASN A 257 -5.21 28.44 41.24
C ASN A 257 -3.97 29.35 41.15
N GLN A 258 -3.21 29.45 42.22
CA GLN A 258 -1.99 30.26 42.24
C GLN A 258 -0.90 29.73 41.32
N TRP A 259 -0.74 28.41 41.28
CA TRP A 259 0.25 27.78 40.40
C TRP A 259 -0.14 27.97 38.93
N ILE A 260 -1.43 27.82 38.59
CA ILE A 260 -1.95 28.02 37.22
C ILE A 260 -1.70 29.48 36.81
N ALA A 261 -2.06 30.44 37.64
CA ALA A 261 -1.91 31.87 37.35
C ALA A 261 -0.43 32.28 37.11
N ASN A 262 0.49 31.67 37.86
CA ASN A 262 1.90 32.04 37.84
C ASN A 262 2.74 31.25 36.83
N LYS A 263 2.30 30.09 36.42
CA LYS A 263 3.10 29.14 35.64
C LYS A 263 2.53 28.73 34.28
N LEU A 264 1.22 28.94 34.01
CA LEU A 264 0.60 28.55 32.76
C LEU A 264 0.20 29.77 31.93
N LEU A 265 0.74 29.86 30.73
CA LEU A 265 0.28 30.79 29.69
C LEU A 265 -0.86 30.15 28.93
N ILE A 266 -2.08 30.66 29.08
CA ILE A 266 -3.31 30.12 28.52
C ILE A 266 -3.82 30.88 27.28
N GLN A 267 -2.97 31.74 26.70
CA GLN A 267 -3.34 32.52 25.51
C GLN A 267 -3.77 31.58 24.36
N ASP A 268 -4.85 31.93 23.67
CA ASP A 268 -5.43 31.19 22.55
C ASP A 268 -5.87 29.74 22.88
N VAL A 269 -6.06 29.43 24.16
CA VAL A 269 -6.61 28.15 24.63
C VAL A 269 -8.10 28.33 24.92
N ASN A 270 -8.95 27.54 24.29
CA ASN A 270 -10.40 27.59 24.49
C ASN A 270 -10.84 26.69 25.66
N PHE A 271 -11.88 27.10 26.34
CA PHE A 271 -12.53 26.32 27.40
C PHE A 271 -14.05 26.25 27.15
N PRO A 272 -14.65 25.07 27.24
CA PRO A 272 -14.08 23.74 27.51
C PRO A 272 -13.08 23.29 26.44
N SER A 273 -11.95 22.74 26.89
CA SER A 273 -10.81 22.47 26.02
C SER A 273 -11.01 21.25 25.13
N ALA A 274 -10.67 21.39 23.85
CA ALA A 274 -10.52 20.31 22.91
C ALA A 274 -9.09 19.70 22.96
N LEU A 275 -8.84 18.63 22.19
CA LEU A 275 -7.49 18.03 22.12
C LEU A 275 -6.48 18.97 21.47
N GLU A 276 -6.93 19.82 20.56
CA GLU A 276 -6.13 20.83 19.86
C GLU A 276 -5.65 21.93 20.82
N ASP A 277 -6.50 22.30 21.77
CA ASP A 277 -6.15 23.30 22.80
C ASP A 277 -4.96 22.83 23.68
N ILE A 278 -4.83 21.52 23.86
CA ILE A 278 -3.66 20.95 24.57
C ILE A 278 -2.37 21.22 23.78
N GLN A 279 -2.39 21.17 22.44
CA GLN A 279 -1.21 21.50 21.64
C GLN A 279 -0.83 22.98 21.79
N THR A 280 -1.82 23.86 21.76
CA THR A 280 -1.64 25.30 21.97
C THR A 280 -1.06 25.56 23.35
N LEU A 281 -1.61 24.90 24.37
CA LEU A 281 -1.13 25.05 25.75
C LEU A 281 0.32 24.58 25.94
N VAL A 282 0.68 23.42 25.37
CA VAL A 282 2.06 22.89 25.41
C VAL A 282 3.01 23.82 24.67
N LYS A 283 2.60 24.36 23.52
CA LYS A 283 3.39 25.30 22.73
C LYS A 283 3.63 26.62 23.42
N ASN A 284 2.64 27.11 24.17
CA ASN A 284 2.74 28.37 24.89
C ASN A 284 3.63 28.26 26.14
N ASN A 285 3.90 27.02 26.62
CA ASN A 285 4.63 26.78 27.89
C ASN A 285 5.85 25.87 27.68
N PRO A 286 6.81 26.26 26.83
CA PRO A 286 7.97 25.42 26.52
C PRO A 286 8.88 25.15 27.74
N GLU A 287 8.92 26.07 28.70
CA GLU A 287 9.73 25.96 29.93
C GLU A 287 9.26 24.85 30.86
N LEU A 288 7.99 24.44 30.78
CA LEU A 288 7.45 23.31 31.55
C LEU A 288 7.84 21.95 30.99
N ASP A 289 8.45 21.92 29.80
CA ASP A 289 8.94 20.71 29.13
C ASP A 289 7.93 19.54 29.18
N MET A 290 6.67 19.85 28.88
CA MET A 290 5.53 18.93 29.01
C MET A 290 5.38 18.00 27.80
N ASN A 291 5.00 16.78 28.10
CA ASN A 291 4.61 15.78 27.12
C ASN A 291 3.28 15.13 27.54
N ILE A 292 2.17 15.56 26.94
CA ILE A 292 0.83 15.20 27.40
C ILE A 292 0.24 14.07 26.55
N ASN A 293 -0.13 12.96 27.19
CA ASN A 293 -0.87 11.86 26.59
C ASN A 293 -2.33 11.91 27.04
N VAL A 294 -3.26 11.71 26.12
CA VAL A 294 -4.69 11.64 26.44
C VAL A 294 -5.24 10.27 26.08
N TYR A 295 -5.97 9.68 27.01
CA TYR A 295 -6.61 8.38 26.88
C TYR A 295 -8.13 8.51 27.00
N CYS A 296 -8.88 7.58 26.45
CA CYS A 296 -10.31 7.43 26.66
C CYS A 296 -10.68 5.99 26.99
N LEU A 297 -11.83 5.80 27.62
CA LEU A 297 -12.44 4.49 27.86
C LEU A 297 -13.45 4.19 26.75
N GLN A 298 -13.30 3.05 26.08
CA GLN A 298 -14.28 2.55 25.15
C GLN A 298 -14.75 1.17 25.64
N ASN A 299 -16.04 1.05 25.97
CA ASN A 299 -16.65 -0.22 26.46
C ASN A 299 -15.83 -0.88 27.58
N ASN A 300 -15.44 -0.12 28.59
CA ASN A 300 -14.54 -0.53 29.69
C ASN A 300 -13.13 -0.95 29.27
N LYS A 301 -12.74 -0.68 28.06
CA LYS A 301 -11.35 -0.87 27.57
C LYS A 301 -10.63 0.47 27.53
N ARG A 302 -9.33 0.44 27.85
CA ARG A 302 -8.47 1.61 27.92
C ARG A 302 -7.77 1.79 26.59
N TYR A 303 -8.11 2.80 25.82
CA TYR A 303 -7.50 3.08 24.51
C TYR A 303 -6.96 4.49 24.44
N PRO A 304 -5.79 4.72 23.82
CA PRO A 304 -5.29 6.05 23.59
C PRO A 304 -6.21 6.77 22.59
N MET A 305 -6.67 7.95 22.96
CA MET A 305 -7.51 8.81 22.12
C MET A 305 -6.66 9.67 21.18
N ALA A 306 -5.52 10.13 21.67
CA ALA A 306 -4.52 10.84 20.88
C ALA A 306 -3.15 10.31 21.23
N LYS A 307 -2.30 10.18 20.22
CA LYS A 307 -0.88 9.97 20.45
C LYS A 307 -0.28 11.17 21.11
N ASN A 308 0.86 10.97 21.74
CA ASN A 308 1.72 12.00 22.26
C ASN A 308 1.64 13.26 21.42
N ILE A 309 1.25 14.36 22.04
CA ILE A 309 1.26 15.67 21.41
C ILE A 309 2.72 16.12 21.46
N LYS A 310 3.51 15.69 20.45
CA LYS A 310 4.88 16.15 20.26
C LYS A 310 4.86 17.50 19.58
N ILE A 311 5.50 18.46 20.20
CA ILE A 311 6.10 19.57 19.47
C ILE A 311 7.37 19.00 18.84
N GLU A 312 7.53 19.18 17.53
CA GLU A 312 8.72 18.74 16.80
C GLU A 312 9.99 19.18 17.54
N ASN A 313 10.87 18.21 17.81
CA ASN A 313 12.19 18.38 18.43
C ASN A 313 12.31 18.58 19.95
N GLN A 314 11.26 18.40 20.76
CA GLN A 314 11.45 18.42 22.21
C GLN A 314 11.26 17.03 22.83
N LYS A 315 12.30 16.56 23.51
CA LYS A 315 12.24 15.40 24.42
C LYS A 315 11.70 15.86 25.78
N GLY A 316 10.41 16.18 25.84
CA GLY A 316 9.76 16.61 27.07
C GLY A 316 10.01 15.62 28.20
N LYS A 317 10.64 16.09 29.29
CA LYS A 317 10.96 15.26 30.47
C LYS A 317 9.73 14.97 31.31
N ASN A 318 8.77 15.93 31.36
CA ASN A 318 7.56 15.83 32.17
C ASN A 318 6.42 15.16 31.42
N VAL A 319 6.25 13.86 31.59
CA VAL A 319 5.19 13.09 30.94
C VAL A 319 3.92 13.14 31.78
N ILE A 320 2.87 13.77 31.25
CA ILE A 320 1.56 13.90 31.87
C ILE A 320 0.58 12.98 31.14
N ASN A 321 -0.07 12.11 31.91
CA ASN A 321 -1.05 11.18 31.36
C ASN A 321 -2.46 11.60 31.84
N LEU A 322 -3.34 11.94 30.91
CA LEU A 322 -4.71 12.37 31.16
C LEU A 322 -5.71 11.33 30.67
N LEU A 323 -6.74 11.06 31.43
CA LEU A 323 -7.91 10.30 31.02
C LEU A 323 -9.05 11.27 30.72
N ARG A 324 -9.61 11.19 29.53
CA ARG A 324 -10.84 11.90 29.18
C ARG A 324 -12.05 11.00 29.43
N LEU A 325 -12.89 11.44 30.31
CA LEU A 325 -14.20 10.84 30.61
C LEU A 325 -15.28 11.56 29.81
N SER A 326 -16.28 10.81 29.29
CA SER A 326 -17.46 11.38 28.62
C SER A 326 -18.70 11.16 29.45
N HIS A 327 -19.56 12.16 29.50
CA HIS A 327 -20.88 12.03 30.12
C HIS A 327 -21.79 11.17 29.24
N LYS A 328 -22.54 10.26 29.85
CA LYS A 328 -23.52 9.38 29.17
C LYS A 328 -24.95 9.95 29.16
N ASP A 329 -25.11 11.23 29.13
CA ASP A 329 -26.46 11.82 28.96
C ASP A 329 -26.79 11.88 27.48
N GLY A 330 -27.82 11.19 27.08
CA GLY A 330 -28.18 10.82 25.71
C GLY A 330 -28.42 11.95 24.70
N ASN A 331 -28.24 13.22 25.08
CA ASN A 331 -28.51 14.38 24.24
C ASN A 331 -27.35 15.38 24.06
N SER A 332 -26.19 15.19 24.71
CA SER A 332 -25.04 16.07 24.51
C SER A 332 -23.74 15.28 24.46
N VAL A 333 -23.27 15.00 23.25
CA VAL A 333 -21.99 14.33 22.97
C VAL A 333 -20.77 15.19 23.37
N HIS A 334 -20.97 16.37 23.90
CA HIS A 334 -19.95 17.42 23.94
C HIS A 334 -19.27 17.65 25.29
N ASN A 335 -19.76 17.10 26.38
CA ASN A 335 -19.21 17.37 27.70
C ASN A 335 -18.37 16.19 28.19
N GLY A 336 -17.06 16.41 28.27
CA GLY A 336 -16.10 15.47 28.84
C GLY A 336 -15.37 16.13 30.04
N HIS A 337 -14.64 15.31 30.81
CA HIS A 337 -13.83 15.75 31.94
C HIS A 337 -12.43 15.14 31.83
N PHE A 338 -11.39 15.97 32.03
CA PHE A 338 -10.02 15.52 32.13
C PHE A 338 -9.67 15.14 33.57
N VAL A 339 -9.04 13.97 33.72
CA VAL A 339 -8.61 13.40 34.98
C VAL A 339 -7.12 13.03 34.85
N LEU A 340 -6.33 13.35 35.87
CA LEU A 340 -4.93 12.97 35.89
C LEU A 340 -4.78 11.46 36.19
N ILE A 341 -3.99 10.76 35.38
CA ILE A 341 -3.54 9.41 35.68
C ILE A 341 -2.23 9.53 36.47
N LYS A 342 -2.29 9.21 37.78
CA LYS A 342 -1.15 9.32 38.71
C LYS A 342 -0.02 8.30 38.35
N ASP A 343 -0.41 7.10 37.95
CA ASP A 343 0.47 6.02 37.55
C ASP A 343 -0.20 5.22 36.43
N LEU A 344 0.35 5.33 35.22
CA LEU A 344 -0.19 4.70 34.02
C LEU A 344 -0.07 3.18 34.06
N ASP A 345 1.04 2.68 34.55
CA ASP A 345 1.31 1.24 34.61
C ASP A 345 0.34 0.52 35.55
N SER A 346 0.16 1.09 36.73
CA SER A 346 -0.80 0.58 37.73
C SER A 346 -2.25 0.76 37.28
N PHE A 347 -2.58 1.87 36.61
CA PHE A 347 -3.92 2.10 36.07
C PHE A 347 -4.30 1.07 35.01
N LEU A 348 -3.36 0.69 34.13
CA LEU A 348 -3.60 -0.27 33.06
C LEU A 348 -3.46 -1.74 33.49
N ALA A 349 -2.83 -2.01 34.62
CA ALA A 349 -2.62 -3.38 35.08
C ALA A 349 -3.96 -4.09 35.40
N ARG A 350 -4.18 -5.27 34.80
CA ARG A 350 -5.30 -6.15 35.16
C ARG A 350 -4.87 -7.07 36.30
N LYS A 351 -5.66 -7.11 37.35
CA LYS A 351 -5.52 -8.10 38.41
C LYS A 351 -6.13 -9.40 37.91
N THR A 352 -5.32 -10.39 37.58
CA THR A 352 -5.81 -11.76 37.30
C THR A 352 -5.83 -12.57 38.62
N GLN A 353 -6.67 -13.62 38.71
CA GLN A 353 -6.70 -14.51 39.90
C GLN A 353 -5.35 -15.18 40.19
N ARG A 354 -4.49 -15.36 39.18
CA ARG A 354 -3.12 -15.88 39.31
C ARG A 354 -2.16 -14.92 40.00
N ASP A 355 -2.40 -13.61 39.85
CA ASP A 355 -1.52 -12.59 40.41
C ASP A 355 -1.68 -12.44 41.96
N LYS A 356 -2.68 -13.12 42.57
CA LYS A 356 -2.89 -13.17 44.03
C LYS A 356 -1.92 -14.12 44.78
N LYS A 357 -1.22 -14.99 44.07
CA LYS A 357 -0.35 -16.03 44.65
C LYS A 357 1.13 -15.94 44.29
N SER A 358 1.53 -15.07 43.38
CA SER A 358 2.92 -14.92 42.96
C SER A 358 3.38 -13.46 43.08
N GLN A 359 4.67 -13.30 43.39
CA GLN A 359 5.31 -11.98 43.40
C GLN A 359 4.94 -11.20 42.13
N ILE A 360 4.33 -10.02 42.32
CA ILE A 360 3.77 -9.17 41.27
C ILE A 360 4.93 -8.63 40.47
N TYR A 361 5.20 -9.22 39.30
CA TYR A 361 6.05 -8.58 38.31
C TYR A 361 5.39 -7.27 37.89
N LYS A 362 6.07 -6.14 38.13
CA LYS A 362 5.59 -4.82 37.73
C LYS A 362 5.49 -4.77 36.21
N LYS A 363 4.26 -4.75 35.67
CA LYS A 363 4.00 -4.63 34.25
C LYS A 363 4.26 -3.19 33.82
N LYS A 364 5.00 -3.00 32.70
CA LYS A 364 5.17 -1.70 32.05
C LYS A 364 4.34 -1.60 30.82
N PHE A 365 3.81 -0.42 30.52
CA PHE A 365 3.01 -0.17 29.33
C PHE A 365 3.63 0.95 28.51
N CYS A 366 3.65 0.77 27.20
CA CYS A 366 4.02 1.85 26.30
C CYS A 366 2.94 2.95 26.34
N PRO A 367 3.27 4.21 26.66
CA PRO A 367 2.27 5.27 26.75
C PRO A 367 1.65 5.63 25.40
N LEU A 368 2.24 5.19 24.28
CA LEU A 368 1.76 5.51 22.93
C LEU A 368 0.78 4.46 22.39
N CYS A 369 1.07 3.17 22.54
CA CYS A 369 0.27 2.08 21.97
C CYS A 369 -0.36 1.16 23.01
N LEU A 370 -0.04 1.34 24.29
CA LEU A 370 -0.49 0.56 25.42
C LEU A 370 -0.07 -0.93 25.37
N CYS A 371 0.93 -1.29 24.57
CA CYS A 371 1.55 -2.60 24.62
C CYS A 371 2.18 -2.85 25.98
N GLN A 372 1.96 -4.05 26.52
CA GLN A 372 2.44 -4.48 27.82
C GLN A 372 3.82 -5.12 27.71
N PHE A 373 4.71 -4.77 28.63
CA PHE A 373 6.05 -5.34 28.79
C PHE A 373 6.22 -5.82 30.23
N ARG A 374 7.12 -6.80 30.44
CA ARG A 374 7.57 -7.18 31.78
C ARG A 374 8.61 -6.15 32.25
N SER A 375 8.68 -5.90 33.56
CA SER A 375 9.68 -4.94 34.08
C SER A 375 11.13 -5.37 33.83
N GLU A 376 11.35 -6.67 33.68
CA GLU A 376 12.63 -7.28 33.38
C GLU A 376 13.05 -7.11 31.90
N ASP A 377 12.13 -6.77 31.03
CA ASP A 377 12.36 -6.54 29.59
C ASP A 377 12.68 -5.05 29.29
N SER A 378 13.49 -4.40 30.13
CA SER A 378 13.74 -2.95 30.00
C SER A 378 14.32 -2.57 28.62
N GLU A 379 15.14 -3.39 28.03
CA GLU A 379 15.73 -3.17 26.70
C GLU A 379 14.68 -3.32 25.61
N LYS A 380 13.84 -4.36 25.63
CA LYS A 380 12.72 -4.55 24.72
C LYS A 380 11.74 -3.38 24.78
N TYR A 381 11.46 -2.86 26.00
CA TYR A 381 10.62 -1.69 26.17
C TYR A 381 11.25 -0.43 25.55
N VAL A 382 12.55 -0.19 25.77
CA VAL A 382 13.28 0.95 25.22
C VAL A 382 13.32 0.89 23.69
N ASN A 383 13.62 -0.26 23.11
CA ASN A 383 13.65 -0.48 21.67
C ASN A 383 12.25 -0.32 21.06
N HIS A 384 11.22 -0.89 21.70
CA HIS A 384 9.84 -0.68 21.29
C HIS A 384 9.47 0.82 21.32
N LYS A 385 9.84 1.54 22.37
CA LYS A 385 9.52 2.97 22.49
C LYS A 385 10.13 3.78 21.35
N LYS A 386 11.37 3.50 20.94
CA LYS A 386 12.02 4.13 19.77
C LYS A 386 11.22 3.87 18.48
N LEU A 387 10.79 2.63 18.25
CA LEU A 387 10.02 2.25 17.07
C LEU A 387 8.60 2.82 17.10
N CYS A 388 7.95 2.80 18.27
CA CYS A 388 6.57 3.24 18.43
C CYS A 388 6.40 4.75 18.24
N THR A 389 7.39 5.55 18.55
CA THR A 389 7.35 7.01 18.32
C THR A 389 7.30 7.38 16.86
N ASN A 390 7.81 6.53 15.97
CA ASN A 390 7.91 6.79 14.53
C ASN A 390 6.74 6.24 13.72
N LYS A 391 5.86 5.43 14.33
CA LYS A 391 4.72 4.80 13.63
C LYS A 391 3.41 5.49 13.97
N ARG A 392 2.59 5.75 12.94
CA ARG A 392 1.20 6.19 13.13
C ARG A 392 0.37 4.98 13.62
N ALA A 393 -0.53 5.20 14.59
CA ALA A 393 -1.51 4.17 14.95
C ALA A 393 -2.43 3.89 13.75
N GLN A 394 -2.54 2.63 13.37
CA GLN A 394 -3.54 2.21 12.41
C GLN A 394 -4.88 2.01 13.15
N LYS A 395 -5.93 2.63 12.62
CA LYS A 395 -7.29 2.40 13.07
C LYS A 395 -7.81 1.18 12.29
N GLU A 396 -8.29 0.16 12.99
CA GLU A 396 -9.05 -0.91 12.36
C GLU A 396 -10.33 -0.32 11.75
N ILE A 397 -10.49 -0.47 10.46
CA ILE A 397 -11.70 -0.11 9.74
C ILE A 397 -12.44 -1.42 9.50
N LEU A 398 -13.61 -1.55 10.10
CA LEU A 398 -14.50 -2.69 9.83
C LEU A 398 -15.33 -2.40 8.58
N PRO A 399 -15.74 -3.46 7.85
CA PRO A 399 -16.59 -3.32 6.67
C PRO A 399 -17.92 -2.64 6.97
N ASP A 400 -18.47 -1.94 5.99
CA ASP A 400 -19.80 -1.37 6.05
C ASP A 400 -20.89 -2.43 5.77
N LYS A 401 -22.18 -2.06 5.96
CA LYS A 401 -23.30 -2.98 5.85
C LYS A 401 -23.41 -3.64 4.48
N ASP A 402 -23.04 -2.93 3.44
CA ASP A 402 -23.19 -3.35 2.05
C ASP A 402 -21.89 -3.87 1.43
N ASP A 403 -20.80 -3.86 2.22
CA ASP A 403 -19.52 -4.43 1.77
C ASP A 403 -19.63 -5.94 1.62
N ARG A 404 -19.31 -6.42 0.42
CA ARG A 404 -19.30 -7.83 0.05
C ARG A 404 -17.95 -8.21 -0.56
N VAL A 405 -17.57 -9.46 -0.40
CA VAL A 405 -16.46 -10.03 -1.17
C VAL A 405 -17.07 -10.75 -2.38
N GLU A 406 -16.74 -10.23 -3.53
CA GLU A 406 -17.12 -10.75 -4.83
C GLU A 406 -15.90 -10.79 -5.73
N PHE A 407 -16.01 -11.42 -6.88
CA PHE A 407 -14.92 -11.37 -7.84
C PHE A 407 -14.85 -9.97 -8.48
N HIS A 408 -13.73 -9.28 -8.27
CA HIS A 408 -13.47 -7.94 -8.80
C HIS A 408 -12.24 -7.87 -9.71
N ASN A 409 -11.44 -8.93 -9.74
CA ASN A 409 -10.13 -8.96 -10.40
C ASN A 409 -10.27 -9.28 -11.89
N TYR A 410 -11.12 -8.58 -12.60
CA TYR A 410 -11.37 -8.80 -14.04
C TYR A 410 -10.16 -8.49 -14.92
N ASP A 411 -9.26 -7.63 -14.48
CA ASP A 411 -7.98 -7.33 -15.12
C ASP A 411 -7.04 -8.56 -15.18
N LYS A 412 -7.18 -9.48 -14.23
CA LYS A 412 -6.38 -10.71 -14.19
C LYS A 412 -6.83 -11.79 -15.18
N LYS A 413 -7.91 -11.55 -15.92
CA LYS A 413 -8.30 -12.34 -17.10
C LYS A 413 -7.38 -12.12 -18.30
N TYR A 414 -6.56 -11.06 -18.28
CA TYR A 414 -5.65 -10.74 -19.34
C TYR A 414 -4.26 -11.28 -19.01
N GLN A 415 -3.71 -12.04 -19.92
CA GLN A 415 -2.39 -12.62 -19.73
C GLN A 415 -1.31 -11.53 -19.79
N THR A 416 -0.30 -11.64 -18.95
CA THR A 416 0.91 -10.83 -19.05
C THR A 416 1.66 -11.21 -20.31
N GLU A 417 2.10 -10.23 -21.07
CA GLU A 417 2.71 -10.41 -22.39
C GLU A 417 4.06 -11.11 -22.30
N ILE A 418 4.82 -10.84 -21.24
CA ILE A 418 6.16 -11.37 -21.03
C ILE A 418 6.27 -11.93 -19.62
N THR A 419 6.90 -13.09 -19.52
CA THR A 419 7.22 -13.77 -18.26
C THR A 419 8.69 -14.12 -18.24
N GLY A 420 9.37 -13.88 -17.15
CA GLY A 420 10.77 -14.22 -16.99
C GLY A 420 11.00 -15.30 -15.93
N PHE A 421 12.12 -15.99 -16.08
CA PHE A 421 12.61 -16.98 -15.13
C PHE A 421 14.08 -16.72 -14.87
N PHE A 422 14.54 -16.93 -13.65
CA PHE A 422 15.94 -16.71 -13.31
C PHE A 422 16.39 -17.64 -12.18
N ASP A 423 17.69 -17.79 -12.06
CA ASP A 423 18.33 -18.53 -10.98
C ASP A 423 19.71 -17.95 -10.68
N LEU A 424 20.22 -18.19 -9.46
CA LEU A 424 21.50 -17.72 -8.97
C LEU A 424 22.30 -18.88 -8.38
N GLU A 425 23.57 -19.06 -8.84
CA GLU A 425 24.46 -20.02 -8.22
C GLU A 425 25.51 -19.32 -7.34
N CYS A 426 25.69 -19.88 -6.15
CA CYS A 426 26.58 -19.32 -5.13
C CYS A 426 27.77 -20.24 -4.81
N VAL A 427 28.90 -19.62 -4.49
CA VAL A 427 29.95 -20.29 -3.71
C VAL A 427 29.66 -20.08 -2.22
N LEU A 428 29.91 -21.14 -1.43
CA LEU A 428 29.65 -21.16 0.00
C LEU A 428 30.94 -20.88 0.77
N LYS A 429 31.31 -19.59 0.88
CA LYS A 429 32.52 -19.22 1.61
C LYS A 429 32.37 -19.50 3.11
N PRO A 430 33.16 -20.40 3.71
CA PRO A 430 33.10 -20.61 5.13
C PRO A 430 33.41 -19.30 5.87
N GLU A 431 32.59 -18.95 6.80
CA GLU A 431 32.83 -17.84 7.69
C GLU A 431 33.32 -18.42 9.01
N GLU A 432 34.54 -18.11 9.38
CA GLU A 432 35.00 -18.34 10.75
C GLU A 432 34.25 -17.33 11.63
N SER A 433 32.97 -17.56 11.86
CA SER A 433 32.22 -16.78 12.80
C SER A 433 32.78 -17.07 14.19
N LEU A 434 33.50 -16.09 14.70
CA LEU A 434 33.83 -16.00 16.12
C LEU A 434 32.50 -16.23 16.85
N LYS A 435 32.47 -17.24 17.73
CA LYS A 435 31.37 -17.46 18.67
C LYS A 435 31.24 -16.21 19.53
N GLN A 436 30.50 -15.23 19.08
CA GLN A 436 30.19 -14.06 19.86
C GLN A 436 29.01 -14.39 20.75
N CYS A 437 29.32 -14.82 21.97
CA CYS A 437 28.37 -14.67 23.06
C CYS A 437 28.18 -13.16 23.28
N PRO A 438 26.96 -12.64 23.37
CA PRO A 438 26.72 -11.21 23.63
C PRO A 438 27.42 -10.69 24.89
N ASP A 439 27.70 -11.57 25.83
CA ASP A 439 28.28 -11.27 27.14
C ASP A 439 29.77 -11.64 27.30
N CYS A 440 30.41 -12.28 26.31
CA CYS A 440 31.78 -12.75 26.36
C CYS A 440 32.56 -12.44 25.08
N VAL A 441 33.72 -11.84 25.20
CA VAL A 441 34.50 -11.38 24.04
C VAL A 441 35.31 -12.48 23.35
N PHE A 442 35.63 -13.60 24.00
CA PHE A 442 36.34 -14.75 23.40
C PHE A 442 36.11 -16.07 24.16
N ASN A 443 36.00 -17.19 23.42
CA ASN A 443 35.94 -18.58 23.91
C ASN A 443 35.02 -18.81 25.13
N CYS A 444 33.74 -18.55 24.92
CA CYS A 444 32.75 -18.70 25.96
C CYS A 444 32.50 -20.17 26.30
N LYS A 445 32.74 -20.51 27.57
CA LYS A 445 32.20 -21.72 28.24
C LYS A 445 30.93 -21.41 29.03
N CYS A 446 30.10 -20.51 28.54
CA CYS A 446 28.86 -20.15 29.23
C CYS A 446 27.90 -21.32 29.18
N GLU A 447 27.54 -21.86 30.31
CA GLU A 447 26.48 -22.87 30.50
C GLU A 447 25.07 -22.25 30.42
N ASN A 448 24.94 -20.99 29.96
CA ASN A 448 23.66 -20.33 29.86
C ASN A 448 22.92 -20.77 28.60
N ASP A 449 21.70 -21.27 28.78
CA ASP A 449 20.72 -21.74 27.78
C ASP A 449 20.25 -20.63 26.83
N ASN A 450 21.07 -19.65 26.48
CA ASN A 450 20.72 -18.61 25.56
C ASN A 450 20.87 -19.12 24.11
N SER A 451 19.77 -19.12 23.37
CA SER A 451 19.74 -19.40 21.94
C SER A 451 20.66 -18.43 21.21
N PHE A 452 21.62 -18.94 20.45
CA PHE A 452 22.51 -18.15 19.62
C PHE A 452 22.50 -18.70 18.18
N THR A 453 22.66 -17.82 17.23
CA THR A 453 22.79 -18.15 15.81
C THR A 453 24.28 -18.21 15.46
N ILE A 454 24.69 -19.30 14.81
CA ILE A 454 26.02 -19.45 14.24
C ILE A 454 25.89 -19.27 12.74
N GLU A 455 26.54 -18.27 12.18
CA GLU A 455 26.72 -18.12 10.73
C GLU A 455 27.78 -19.10 10.29
N LYS A 456 27.43 -20.04 9.38
CA LYS A 456 28.34 -21.09 8.91
C LYS A 456 29.05 -20.70 7.63
N ASN A 457 28.29 -20.17 6.67
CA ASN A 457 28.79 -19.87 5.34
C ASN A 457 28.21 -18.54 4.85
N LEU A 458 29.02 -17.76 4.19
CA LEU A 458 28.61 -16.61 3.41
C LEU A 458 28.33 -17.08 1.97
N HIS A 459 27.08 -16.96 1.53
CA HIS A 459 26.69 -17.27 0.17
C HIS A 459 27.05 -16.10 -0.76
N LYS A 460 27.93 -16.33 -1.73
CA LYS A 460 28.33 -15.33 -2.73
C LYS A 460 27.79 -15.73 -4.11
N PRO A 461 26.81 -15.02 -4.67
CA PRO A 461 26.29 -15.32 -6.00
C PRO A 461 27.34 -15.02 -7.08
N VAL A 462 27.77 -16.06 -7.77
CA VAL A 462 28.83 -15.98 -8.79
C VAL A 462 28.30 -16.22 -10.19
N ILE A 463 27.14 -16.84 -10.36
CA ILE A 463 26.49 -17.05 -11.65
C ILE A 463 25.06 -16.54 -11.56
N TYR A 464 24.59 -15.90 -12.61
CA TYR A 464 23.18 -15.76 -12.86
C TYR A 464 22.79 -16.36 -14.20
N SER A 465 21.59 -16.85 -14.29
CA SER A 465 20.93 -17.20 -15.53
C SER A 465 19.51 -16.66 -15.55
N PHE A 466 19.03 -16.19 -16.70
CA PHE A 466 17.63 -15.83 -16.88
C PHE A 466 17.15 -16.11 -18.29
N CYS A 467 15.84 -16.29 -18.44
CA CYS A 467 15.18 -16.27 -19.73
C CYS A 467 13.88 -15.45 -19.67
N LEU A 468 13.50 -14.88 -20.81
CA LEU A 468 12.26 -14.14 -21.02
C LEU A 468 11.46 -14.81 -22.13
N VAL A 469 10.18 -15.00 -21.87
CA VAL A 469 9.27 -15.76 -22.73
C VAL A 469 8.05 -14.89 -23.03
N ASP A 470 7.63 -14.84 -24.28
CA ASP A 470 6.40 -14.15 -24.66
C ASP A 470 5.15 -14.99 -24.38
N LEU A 471 3.99 -14.42 -24.73
CA LEU A 471 2.69 -15.05 -24.51
C LEU A 471 2.51 -16.36 -25.30
N ASP A 472 3.10 -16.45 -26.49
CA ASP A 472 2.99 -17.61 -27.38
C ASP A 472 3.95 -18.73 -26.98
N GLY A 473 4.84 -18.48 -26.04
CA GLY A 473 5.87 -19.41 -25.59
C GLY A 473 7.14 -19.32 -26.40
N LYS A 474 7.39 -18.17 -27.06
CA LYS A 474 8.63 -17.90 -27.77
C LYS A 474 9.66 -17.35 -26.81
N LEU A 475 10.88 -17.87 -26.89
CA LEU A 475 12.02 -17.37 -26.12
C LEU A 475 12.52 -16.05 -26.71
N LEU A 476 12.37 -14.96 -25.95
CA LEU A 476 12.77 -13.62 -26.34
C LEU A 476 14.23 -13.32 -25.99
N ALA A 477 14.66 -13.78 -24.84
CA ALA A 477 16.02 -13.61 -24.36
C ALA A 477 16.40 -14.80 -23.46
N GLU A 478 17.67 -15.19 -23.55
CA GLU A 478 18.29 -16.21 -22.70
C GLU A 478 19.75 -15.80 -22.48
N GLU A 479 20.11 -15.56 -21.23
CA GLU A 479 21.45 -15.10 -20.86
C GLU A 479 21.90 -15.75 -19.57
N SER A 480 23.19 -16.11 -19.52
CA SER A 480 23.86 -16.48 -18.30
C SER A 480 25.23 -15.85 -18.24
N LYS A 481 25.70 -15.54 -17.04
CA LYS A 481 26.98 -14.84 -16.85
C LYS A 481 27.68 -15.30 -15.59
N TRP A 482 28.99 -15.49 -15.74
CA TRP A 482 29.93 -15.70 -14.65
C TRP A 482 30.38 -14.36 -14.07
N CYS A 483 30.32 -14.22 -12.74
CA CYS A 483 30.68 -13.04 -11.96
C CYS A 483 31.59 -13.42 -10.81
N PRO A 484 32.93 -13.42 -11.00
CA PRO A 484 33.88 -13.94 -10.02
C PRO A 484 33.89 -13.16 -8.70
N ASP A 485 33.48 -11.90 -8.72
CA ASP A 485 33.46 -11.00 -7.55
C ASP A 485 32.32 -11.29 -6.56
N GLY A 486 31.43 -12.22 -6.89
CA GLY A 486 30.27 -12.55 -6.07
C GLY A 486 29.15 -11.51 -6.14
N ASP A 487 29.04 -10.81 -7.26
CA ASP A 487 28.06 -9.75 -7.52
C ASP A 487 27.03 -10.13 -8.62
N ALA A 488 26.88 -11.42 -8.93
CA ALA A 488 25.98 -11.90 -9.96
C ALA A 488 24.54 -11.38 -9.82
N HIS A 489 24.04 -11.27 -8.60
CA HIS A 489 22.73 -10.72 -8.30
C HIS A 489 22.58 -9.24 -8.67
N VAL A 490 23.67 -8.45 -8.51
CA VAL A 490 23.70 -7.03 -8.91
C VAL A 490 23.70 -6.92 -10.42
N LYS A 491 24.59 -7.71 -11.07
CA LYS A 491 24.70 -7.74 -12.54
C LYS A 491 23.41 -8.22 -13.23
N LEU A 492 22.72 -9.20 -12.62
CA LEU A 492 21.40 -9.63 -13.10
C LEU A 492 20.39 -8.46 -13.04
N LEU A 493 20.29 -7.76 -11.91
CA LEU A 493 19.34 -6.67 -11.77
C LEU A 493 19.67 -5.50 -12.71
N GLU A 494 20.95 -5.11 -12.80
CA GLU A 494 21.41 -4.09 -13.76
C GLU A 494 21.02 -4.47 -15.19
N ARG A 495 21.33 -5.71 -15.61
CA ARG A 495 21.03 -6.21 -16.95
C ARG A 495 19.53 -6.18 -17.26
N LEU A 496 18.69 -6.64 -16.32
CA LEU A 496 17.24 -6.59 -16.48
C LEU A 496 16.74 -5.15 -16.62
N LEU A 497 17.25 -4.22 -15.83
CA LEU A 497 16.88 -2.80 -15.92
C LEU A 497 17.36 -2.14 -17.22
N ASP A 498 18.49 -2.55 -17.77
CA ASP A 498 19.02 -2.04 -19.02
C ASP A 498 18.17 -2.47 -20.23
N ILE A 499 17.76 -3.74 -20.26
CA ILE A 499 16.94 -4.28 -21.37
C ILE A 499 15.44 -3.98 -21.21
N GLN A 500 15.03 -3.40 -20.09
CA GLN A 500 13.62 -3.17 -19.76
C GLN A 500 12.87 -2.42 -20.86
N ASN A 501 13.44 -1.34 -21.37
CA ASN A 501 12.79 -0.52 -22.38
C ASN A 501 12.67 -1.24 -23.73
N GLU A 502 13.72 -1.95 -24.15
CA GLU A 502 13.71 -2.75 -25.37
C GLU A 502 12.60 -3.82 -25.33
N ILE A 503 12.47 -4.49 -24.18
CA ILE A 503 11.45 -5.54 -23.97
C ILE A 503 10.05 -4.93 -23.94
N LEU A 504 9.87 -3.80 -23.30
CA LEU A 504 8.59 -3.10 -23.27
C LEU A 504 8.22 -2.50 -24.63
N GLU A 505 9.19 -2.10 -25.44
CA GLU A 505 8.97 -1.65 -26.83
C GLU A 505 8.49 -2.81 -27.72
N VAL A 506 9.05 -4.01 -27.56
CA VAL A 506 8.54 -5.21 -28.25
C VAL A 506 7.07 -5.42 -27.90
N SER A 507 6.71 -5.20 -26.64
CA SER A 507 5.33 -5.31 -26.17
C SER A 507 4.45 -4.09 -26.51
N ASN A 508 5.01 -3.01 -27.04
CA ASN A 508 4.29 -1.80 -27.47
C ASN A 508 4.04 -1.73 -28.98
N LYS A 509 4.40 -2.75 -29.75
CA LYS A 509 4.00 -2.84 -31.15
C LYS A 509 2.50 -3.16 -31.20
N PHE A 510 1.70 -2.08 -31.21
CA PHE A 510 0.25 -2.19 -31.32
C PHE A 510 -0.11 -2.69 -32.72
N LEU A 511 -0.75 -3.83 -32.79
CA LEU A 511 -1.43 -4.26 -33.99
C LEU A 511 -2.80 -3.56 -34.06
N PRO A 512 -3.22 -3.10 -35.25
CA PRO A 512 -4.52 -2.45 -35.41
C PRO A 512 -5.63 -3.43 -35.03
N MET A 513 -6.67 -2.89 -34.39
CA MET A 513 -7.84 -3.65 -34.01
C MET A 513 -8.55 -4.19 -35.25
N GLU A 514 -8.92 -5.46 -35.23
CA GLU A 514 -9.84 -6.01 -36.21
C GLU A 514 -11.20 -5.31 -36.15
N GLN A 515 -11.64 -4.70 -37.27
CA GLN A 515 -12.93 -4.06 -37.33
C GLN A 515 -14.01 -5.12 -37.51
N LEU A 516 -14.87 -5.24 -36.51
CA LEU A 516 -16.04 -6.12 -36.60
C LEU A 516 -17.18 -5.42 -37.34
N SER A 517 -17.79 -6.12 -38.30
CA SER A 517 -19.06 -5.70 -38.91
C SER A 517 -20.18 -5.56 -37.87
N ALA A 518 -21.25 -4.85 -38.23
CA ALA A 518 -22.39 -4.69 -37.33
C ALA A 518 -23.04 -6.02 -36.96
N GLU A 519 -22.96 -7.01 -37.83
CA GLU A 519 -23.51 -8.33 -37.62
C GLU A 519 -22.67 -9.19 -36.67
N GLU A 520 -21.36 -9.17 -36.85
CA GLU A 520 -20.41 -9.83 -35.95
C GLU A 520 -20.49 -9.24 -34.54
N ARG A 521 -20.62 -7.92 -34.44
CA ARG A 521 -20.80 -7.24 -33.17
C ARG A 521 -22.11 -7.63 -32.48
N ARG A 522 -23.21 -7.76 -33.22
CA ARG A 522 -24.49 -8.27 -32.68
C ARG A 522 -24.36 -9.72 -32.20
N THR A 523 -23.66 -10.54 -32.96
CA THR A 523 -23.42 -11.94 -32.61
C THR A 523 -22.58 -12.05 -31.34
N LEU A 524 -21.54 -11.23 -31.23
CA LEU A 524 -20.70 -11.17 -30.05
C LEU A 524 -21.47 -10.69 -28.81
N LEU A 525 -22.36 -9.68 -28.96
CA LEU A 525 -23.26 -9.24 -27.89
C LEU A 525 -24.19 -10.36 -27.39
N LYS A 526 -24.75 -11.14 -28.30
CA LYS A 526 -25.59 -12.30 -27.94
C LYS A 526 -24.77 -13.38 -27.25
N LYS A 527 -23.57 -13.70 -27.76
CA LYS A 527 -22.65 -14.66 -27.15
C LYS A 527 -22.25 -14.24 -25.72
N GLN A 528 -22.04 -12.97 -25.48
CA GLN A 528 -21.76 -12.39 -24.15
C GLN A 528 -23.02 -12.18 -23.29
N ARG A 529 -24.18 -12.64 -23.71
CA ARG A 529 -25.48 -12.45 -23.02
C ARG A 529 -25.75 -10.99 -22.66
N TYR A 530 -25.32 -10.05 -23.51
CA TYR A 530 -25.43 -8.62 -23.32
C TYR A 530 -24.72 -8.12 -22.04
N ARG A 531 -23.61 -8.75 -21.66
CA ARG A 531 -22.81 -8.39 -20.49
C ARG A 531 -21.44 -7.87 -20.88
N CYS A 532 -20.92 -6.96 -20.06
CA CYS A 532 -19.57 -6.45 -20.21
C CYS A 532 -18.55 -7.55 -19.94
N ASN A 533 -17.56 -7.71 -20.83
CA ASN A 533 -16.49 -8.70 -20.65
C ASN A 533 -15.62 -8.44 -19.42
N HIS A 534 -15.53 -7.17 -18.95
CA HIS A 534 -14.72 -6.79 -17.79
C HIS A 534 -15.45 -7.01 -16.46
N CYS A 535 -16.64 -6.43 -16.30
CA CYS A 535 -17.33 -6.40 -15.01
C CYS A 535 -18.51 -7.36 -14.91
N ASP A 536 -18.83 -8.09 -16.00
CA ASP A 536 -19.96 -9.00 -16.13
C ASP A 536 -21.35 -8.38 -15.84
N ILE A 537 -21.41 -7.03 -15.75
CA ILE A 537 -22.67 -6.32 -15.60
C ILE A 537 -23.38 -6.22 -16.96
N LYS A 538 -24.69 -6.40 -16.95
CA LYS A 538 -25.51 -6.30 -18.17
C LYS A 538 -25.51 -4.87 -18.71
N PHE A 539 -25.32 -4.71 -20.02
CA PHE A 539 -25.37 -3.42 -20.68
C PHE A 539 -26.76 -2.79 -20.59
N LYS A 540 -26.79 -1.50 -20.29
CA LYS A 540 -27.98 -0.64 -20.34
C LYS A 540 -28.04 0.12 -21.67
N ARG A 541 -29.22 0.65 -22.05
CA ARG A 541 -29.36 1.46 -23.27
C ARG A 541 -28.50 2.74 -23.27
N SER A 542 -28.18 3.25 -22.07
CA SER A 542 -27.35 4.45 -21.87
C SER A 542 -25.86 4.18 -21.93
N ASP A 543 -25.43 2.91 -21.98
CA ASP A 543 -24.03 2.58 -21.88
C ASP A 543 -23.31 2.70 -23.22
N THR A 544 -22.15 3.29 -23.21
CA THR A 544 -21.24 3.28 -24.36
C THR A 544 -20.48 1.95 -24.35
N ILE A 545 -20.72 1.17 -25.40
CA ILE A 545 -20.15 -0.17 -25.56
C ILE A 545 -19.00 -0.10 -26.56
N VAL A 546 -17.80 -0.49 -26.14
CA VAL A 546 -16.58 -0.53 -26.95
C VAL A 546 -16.15 -1.98 -27.17
N LEU A 547 -15.43 -2.22 -28.29
CA LEU A 547 -14.75 -3.48 -28.52
C LEU A 547 -13.40 -3.43 -27.82
N ASP A 548 -13.16 -4.36 -26.90
CA ASP A 548 -11.85 -4.53 -26.26
C ASP A 548 -11.05 -5.60 -27.00
N HIS A 549 -9.76 -5.36 -27.18
CA HIS A 549 -8.84 -6.26 -27.88
C HIS A 549 -7.46 -6.28 -27.22
N HIS A 550 -6.73 -7.32 -27.48
CA HIS A 550 -5.34 -7.44 -27.05
C HIS A 550 -4.45 -6.64 -28.00
N HIS A 551 -3.84 -5.57 -27.54
CA HIS A 551 -3.07 -4.65 -28.37
C HIS A 551 -1.87 -5.32 -29.09
N PHE A 552 -1.35 -6.41 -28.52
CA PHE A 552 -0.19 -7.13 -29.05
C PHE A 552 -0.58 -8.21 -30.09
N THR A 553 -1.70 -8.90 -29.89
CA THR A 553 -2.13 -10.01 -30.75
C THR A 553 -3.30 -9.64 -31.68
N SER A 554 -3.86 -8.44 -31.57
CA SER A 554 -5.12 -7.98 -32.16
C SER A 554 -6.35 -8.80 -31.78
N GLN A 555 -6.20 -9.84 -30.97
CA GLN A 555 -7.27 -10.75 -30.60
C GLN A 555 -8.36 -10.01 -29.82
N THR A 556 -9.59 -10.14 -30.27
CA THR A 556 -10.74 -9.54 -29.62
C THR A 556 -11.03 -10.19 -28.28
N HIS A 557 -11.04 -9.42 -27.21
CA HIS A 557 -11.45 -9.86 -25.89
C HIS A 557 -12.96 -9.86 -25.71
N GLY A 558 -13.68 -9.01 -26.45
CA GLY A 558 -15.11 -8.87 -26.38
C GLY A 558 -15.58 -7.43 -26.20
N LEU A 559 -16.87 -7.28 -25.99
CA LEU A 559 -17.52 -5.99 -25.79
C LEU A 559 -17.51 -5.60 -24.32
N ALA A 560 -17.15 -4.36 -24.03
CA ALA A 560 -17.01 -3.83 -22.67
C ALA A 560 -17.69 -2.46 -22.53
N HIS A 561 -18.03 -2.07 -21.29
CA HIS A 561 -18.32 -0.67 -21.03
C HIS A 561 -17.07 0.16 -21.31
N GLN A 562 -17.23 1.32 -21.89
CA GLN A 562 -16.12 2.23 -22.12
C GLN A 562 -15.36 2.55 -20.83
N SER A 563 -16.08 2.80 -19.73
CA SER A 563 -15.50 3.05 -18.41
C SER A 563 -14.67 1.86 -17.88
N CYS A 564 -15.12 0.63 -18.11
CA CYS A 564 -14.37 -0.56 -17.72
C CYS A 564 -13.09 -0.71 -18.53
N ASN A 565 -13.17 -0.47 -19.84
CA ASN A 565 -12.01 -0.54 -20.74
C ASN A 565 -10.97 0.54 -20.41
N LEU A 566 -11.42 1.77 -20.14
CA LEU A 566 -10.53 2.87 -19.76
C LEU A 566 -9.87 2.71 -18.38
N ASN A 567 -10.58 2.11 -17.43
CA ASN A 567 -10.07 1.86 -16.08
C ASN A 567 -9.11 0.67 -15.99
N ARG A 568 -8.89 -0.04 -17.09
CA ARG A 568 -7.96 -1.15 -17.15
C ARG A 568 -6.54 -0.64 -16.87
N SER A 569 -5.91 -1.17 -15.83
CA SER A 569 -4.52 -0.82 -15.50
C SER A 569 -3.60 -1.23 -16.64
N ARG A 570 -2.94 -0.25 -17.27
CA ARG A 570 -1.98 -0.46 -18.36
C ARG A 570 -0.53 -0.58 -17.87
N LYS A 571 -0.30 -0.63 -16.56
CA LYS A 571 1.05 -0.82 -16.04
C LYS A 571 1.50 -2.25 -16.34
N LYS A 572 2.25 -2.39 -17.43
CA LYS A 572 2.85 -3.66 -17.81
C LYS A 572 3.89 -4.06 -16.76
N LYS A 573 3.66 -5.19 -16.13
CA LYS A 573 4.61 -5.81 -15.20
C LYS A 573 5.10 -7.10 -15.82
N ILE A 574 6.40 -7.31 -15.82
CA ILE A 574 7.04 -8.56 -16.21
C ILE A 574 7.17 -9.41 -14.95
N ALA A 575 6.48 -10.52 -14.88
CA ALA A 575 6.60 -11.45 -13.77
C ALA A 575 7.90 -12.26 -13.92
N MET A 576 8.80 -12.17 -12.93
CA MET A 576 10.07 -12.87 -12.85
C MET A 576 9.98 -13.96 -11.80
N PHE A 577 10.15 -15.22 -12.17
CA PHE A 577 10.06 -16.37 -11.28
C PHE A 577 11.41 -17.01 -11.01
N ALA A 578 11.69 -17.32 -9.76
CA ALA A 578 12.69 -18.32 -9.38
C ALA A 578 12.06 -19.35 -8.45
N HIS A 579 12.68 -20.51 -8.30
CA HIS A 579 12.11 -21.60 -7.51
C HIS A 579 12.58 -21.53 -6.06
N ASN A 580 11.63 -21.47 -5.11
CA ASN A 580 11.87 -21.20 -3.68
C ASN A 580 12.50 -19.81 -3.40
N ALA A 581 12.28 -18.87 -4.30
CA ALA A 581 12.83 -17.52 -4.25
C ALA A 581 12.50 -16.76 -2.95
N SER A 582 11.34 -17.02 -2.37
CA SER A 582 10.87 -16.38 -1.12
C SER A 582 11.83 -16.53 0.04
N ASN A 583 12.55 -17.64 0.09
CA ASN A 583 13.44 -17.98 1.18
C ASN A 583 14.93 -17.82 0.80
N TYR A 584 15.25 -17.59 -0.48
CA TYR A 584 16.63 -17.53 -0.94
C TYR A 584 16.89 -16.38 -1.92
N ASP A 585 16.56 -16.51 -3.20
CA ASP A 585 16.97 -15.56 -4.25
C ASP A 585 16.50 -14.13 -4.01
N MET A 586 15.29 -13.94 -3.44
CA MET A 586 14.77 -12.60 -3.16
C MET A 586 15.62 -11.81 -2.17
N HIS A 587 16.40 -12.46 -1.30
CA HIS A 587 17.36 -11.78 -0.43
C HIS A 587 18.49 -11.14 -1.23
N PHE A 588 18.98 -11.86 -2.24
CA PHE A 588 20.02 -11.35 -3.14
C PHE A 588 19.48 -10.22 -4.01
N ILE A 589 18.30 -10.36 -4.57
CA ILE A 589 17.66 -9.29 -5.36
C ILE A 589 17.42 -8.04 -4.51
N LEU A 590 17.03 -8.19 -3.24
CA LEU A 590 16.87 -7.06 -2.33
C LEU A 590 18.21 -6.38 -2.00
N ASN A 591 19.29 -7.18 -1.84
CA ASN A 591 20.65 -6.67 -1.67
C ASN A 591 21.11 -5.93 -2.94
N ALA A 592 20.87 -6.51 -4.12
CA ALA A 592 21.15 -5.87 -5.39
C ALA A 592 20.42 -4.52 -5.53
N LEU A 593 19.14 -4.47 -5.18
CA LEU A 593 18.36 -3.24 -5.19
C LEU A 593 18.99 -2.16 -4.32
N ALA A 594 19.47 -2.51 -3.11
CA ALA A 594 20.11 -1.56 -2.23
C ALA A 594 21.38 -0.95 -2.85
N LYS A 595 22.15 -1.74 -3.64
CA LYS A 595 23.34 -1.25 -4.36
C LYS A 595 22.95 -0.39 -5.56
N VAL A 596 22.09 -0.91 -6.43
CA VAL A 596 21.65 -0.24 -7.68
C VAL A 596 20.93 1.08 -7.38
N SER A 597 20.15 1.17 -6.30
CA SER A 597 19.42 2.40 -5.93
C SER A 597 20.33 3.56 -5.51
N ASN A 598 21.61 3.31 -5.22
CA ASN A 598 22.59 4.35 -4.97
C ASN A 598 23.05 5.03 -6.27
N GLU A 599 22.98 4.33 -7.40
CA GLU A 599 23.51 4.79 -8.69
C GLU A 599 22.41 5.30 -9.62
N ARG A 600 21.21 4.72 -9.52
CA ARG A 600 20.06 5.12 -10.34
C ARG A 600 18.76 5.16 -9.53
N LYS A 601 17.85 6.05 -9.91
CA LYS A 601 16.51 6.13 -9.31
C LYS A 601 15.68 4.95 -9.78
N VAL A 602 15.26 4.09 -8.85
CA VAL A 602 14.48 2.89 -9.10
C VAL A 602 13.23 2.90 -8.22
N TYR A 603 12.07 2.64 -8.79
CA TYR A 603 10.86 2.42 -8.02
C TYR A 603 10.85 1.00 -7.45
N SER A 604 10.58 0.86 -6.16
CA SER A 604 10.52 -0.46 -5.54
C SER A 604 9.36 -0.60 -4.55
N GLN A 605 8.81 -1.81 -4.48
CA GLN A 605 7.77 -2.19 -3.54
C GLN A 605 8.01 -3.62 -3.08
N CYS A 606 8.06 -3.84 -1.77
CA CYS A 606 8.22 -5.16 -1.18
C CYS A 606 6.92 -5.61 -0.49
N LEU A 607 6.51 -6.84 -0.73
CA LEU A 607 5.44 -7.53 -0.02
C LEU A 607 6.06 -8.65 0.84
N PRO A 608 6.38 -8.40 2.11
CA PRO A 608 6.98 -9.40 2.98
C PRO A 608 5.94 -10.45 3.40
N LYS A 609 6.40 -11.66 3.65
CA LYS A 609 5.65 -12.73 4.32
C LYS A 609 5.86 -12.66 5.83
N ASN A 610 7.11 -12.50 6.25
CA ASN A 610 7.56 -12.29 7.63
C ASN A 610 8.85 -11.45 7.62
N SER A 611 9.62 -11.43 8.71
CA SER A 611 10.90 -10.71 8.79
C SER A 611 12.01 -11.32 7.92
N GLU A 612 11.87 -12.57 7.49
CA GLU A 612 12.93 -13.38 6.85
C GLU A 612 12.53 -13.90 5.47
N SER A 613 11.33 -13.63 4.99
CA SER A 613 10.88 -14.11 3.69
C SER A 613 9.92 -13.13 3.01
N TYR A 614 9.88 -13.19 1.68
CA TYR A 614 9.16 -12.23 0.85
C TYR A 614 8.20 -12.93 -0.09
N ARG A 615 6.97 -12.40 -0.24
CA ARG A 615 5.98 -12.92 -1.19
C ARG A 615 6.17 -12.36 -2.59
N ALA A 616 6.56 -11.10 -2.68
CA ALA A 616 6.85 -10.45 -3.95
C ALA A 616 7.76 -9.23 -3.73
N LEU A 617 8.61 -8.97 -4.71
CA LEU A 617 9.41 -7.76 -4.79
C LEU A 617 9.18 -7.15 -6.17
N THR A 618 8.71 -5.89 -6.21
CA THR A 618 8.53 -5.16 -7.47
C THR A 618 9.66 -4.15 -7.60
N ILE A 619 10.34 -4.16 -8.73
CA ILE A 619 11.41 -3.22 -9.07
C ILE A 619 11.12 -2.71 -10.48
N ASP A 620 10.78 -1.43 -10.61
CA ASP A 620 10.29 -0.80 -11.83
C ASP A 620 9.20 -1.65 -12.52
N SER A 621 9.44 -2.18 -13.71
CA SER A 621 8.49 -3.02 -14.44
C SER A 621 8.58 -4.51 -14.08
N TYR A 622 9.58 -4.92 -13.31
CA TYR A 622 9.73 -6.32 -12.91
C TYR A 622 9.03 -6.61 -11.59
N ARG A 623 8.38 -7.77 -11.54
CA ARG A 623 7.78 -8.30 -10.33
C ARG A 623 8.36 -9.68 -10.04
N PHE A 624 9.26 -9.78 -9.09
CA PHE A 624 9.89 -11.01 -8.65
C PHE A 624 8.93 -11.82 -7.77
N LEU A 625 8.75 -13.07 -8.10
CA LEU A 625 7.78 -14.00 -7.53
C LEU A 625 8.43 -15.36 -7.29
N ASP A 626 7.82 -16.16 -6.44
CA ASP A 626 8.27 -17.50 -6.09
C ASP A 626 7.38 -18.56 -6.74
N SER A 627 7.92 -19.33 -7.66
CA SER A 627 7.22 -20.44 -8.32
C SER A 627 6.85 -21.58 -7.37
N TYR A 628 7.61 -21.80 -6.28
CA TYR A 628 7.28 -22.77 -5.23
C TYR A 628 5.94 -22.44 -4.54
N SER A 629 5.55 -21.17 -4.48
CA SER A 629 4.25 -20.73 -3.97
C SER A 629 3.05 -21.18 -4.83
N PHE A 630 3.30 -21.64 -6.06
CA PHE A 630 2.30 -22.21 -6.98
C PHE A 630 2.46 -23.72 -7.11
N LEU A 631 3.68 -24.19 -7.16
CA LEU A 631 4.09 -25.59 -7.40
C LEU A 631 4.98 -26.04 -6.22
N PRO A 632 4.39 -26.46 -5.09
CA PRO A 632 5.12 -26.70 -3.84
C PRO A 632 5.81 -28.06 -3.79
N HIS A 633 6.62 -28.35 -4.80
CA HIS A 633 7.46 -29.55 -4.91
C HIS A 633 8.85 -29.12 -5.36
N SER A 634 9.86 -29.96 -5.18
CA SER A 634 11.20 -29.71 -5.70
C SER A 634 11.19 -29.61 -7.22
N LEU A 635 12.10 -28.82 -7.82
CA LEU A 635 12.19 -28.72 -9.27
C LEU A 635 12.44 -30.09 -9.92
N ASP A 636 13.23 -30.96 -9.26
CA ASP A 636 13.45 -32.33 -9.70
C ASP A 636 12.15 -33.16 -9.82
N GLU A 637 11.31 -33.11 -8.77
CA GLU A 637 9.99 -33.78 -8.80
C GLU A 637 9.08 -33.20 -9.88
N LEU A 638 9.06 -31.86 -10.01
CA LEU A 638 8.26 -31.19 -11.04
C LEU A 638 8.70 -31.58 -12.45
N VAL A 639 10.00 -31.65 -12.72
CA VAL A 639 10.53 -32.06 -14.02
C VAL A 639 10.23 -33.54 -14.30
N LYS A 640 10.38 -34.42 -13.32
CA LYS A 640 10.02 -35.85 -13.43
C LYS A 640 8.54 -36.03 -13.74
N ASP A 641 7.68 -35.39 -13.01
CA ASP A 641 6.23 -35.41 -13.24
C ASP A 641 5.86 -34.86 -14.63
N TYR A 642 6.52 -33.80 -15.06
CA TYR A 642 6.28 -33.17 -16.34
C TYR A 642 6.69 -34.06 -17.49
N THR A 643 7.90 -34.62 -17.44
CA THR A 643 8.46 -35.52 -18.46
C THR A 643 7.71 -36.86 -18.55
N ALA A 644 7.06 -37.30 -17.47
CA ALA A 644 6.19 -38.49 -17.51
C ALA A 644 4.90 -38.27 -18.33
N ARG A 645 4.48 -37.02 -18.53
CA ARG A 645 3.19 -36.66 -19.16
C ARG A 645 3.33 -36.04 -20.56
N ILE A 646 4.41 -35.32 -20.80
CA ILE A 646 4.64 -34.53 -22.02
C ILE A 646 5.84 -35.12 -22.77
N LYS A 647 5.68 -35.35 -24.06
CA LYS A 647 6.79 -35.83 -24.88
C LYS A 647 7.83 -34.72 -25.08
N PRO A 648 9.12 -35.10 -25.18
CA PRO A 648 10.20 -34.14 -25.41
C PRO A 648 10.03 -33.25 -26.64
N GLU A 649 9.41 -33.77 -27.68
CA GLU A 649 9.17 -33.06 -28.95
C GLU A 649 8.17 -31.92 -28.77
N ASP A 650 7.22 -32.07 -27.85
CA ASP A 650 6.15 -31.08 -27.56
C ASP A 650 6.61 -29.98 -26.59
N MET A 651 7.83 -30.06 -26.04
CA MET A 651 8.40 -29.09 -25.13
C MET A 651 9.00 -27.90 -25.89
N SER A 652 8.11 -27.06 -26.43
CA SER A 652 8.48 -26.00 -27.38
C SER A 652 9.51 -25.01 -26.84
N LEU A 653 9.42 -24.64 -25.56
CA LEU A 653 10.32 -23.66 -24.93
C LEU A 653 11.72 -24.26 -24.72
N LEU A 654 11.78 -25.47 -24.19
CA LEU A 654 13.04 -26.20 -24.00
C LEU A 654 13.78 -26.41 -25.33
N ASN A 655 13.04 -26.72 -26.41
CA ASN A 655 13.61 -26.92 -27.74
C ASN A 655 14.21 -25.64 -28.35
N GLN A 656 13.76 -24.45 -27.93
CA GLN A 656 14.29 -23.15 -28.36
C GLN A 656 15.52 -22.72 -27.57
N SER A 657 15.81 -23.34 -26.40
CA SER A 657 16.96 -22.95 -25.58
C SER A 657 18.27 -23.17 -26.33
N LYS A 658 19.24 -22.29 -26.10
CA LYS A 658 20.62 -22.40 -26.63
C LYS A 658 21.28 -23.72 -26.25
N LEU A 659 20.90 -24.32 -25.12
CA LEU A 659 21.39 -25.63 -24.69
C LEU A 659 20.94 -26.76 -25.63
N VAL A 660 19.77 -26.63 -26.27
CA VAL A 660 19.26 -27.64 -27.22
C VAL A 660 19.54 -27.25 -28.66
N GLU A 661 19.24 -26.02 -29.06
CA GLU A 661 19.34 -25.55 -30.44
C GLU A 661 20.79 -25.40 -30.95
N ASN A 662 21.77 -25.14 -30.08
CA ASN A 662 23.19 -25.03 -30.37
C ASN A 662 23.54 -24.12 -31.56
N LYS A 663 22.92 -22.95 -31.67
CA LYS A 663 23.11 -22.01 -32.80
C LYS A 663 24.56 -21.57 -33.03
N LYS A 664 25.40 -21.67 -32.01
CA LYS A 664 26.81 -21.23 -32.06
C LYS A 664 27.76 -22.40 -32.23
N GLU A 665 27.25 -23.62 -32.46
CA GLU A 665 28.06 -24.83 -32.55
C GLU A 665 29.00 -25.07 -31.35
N GLU A 666 28.54 -24.66 -30.16
CA GLU A 666 29.32 -24.79 -28.91
C GLU A 666 29.46 -26.26 -28.45
N PHE A 667 28.55 -27.12 -28.89
CA PHE A 667 28.47 -28.50 -28.43
C PHE A 667 28.64 -29.50 -29.61
N SER A 668 29.43 -30.52 -29.38
CA SER A 668 29.66 -31.58 -30.33
C SER A 668 28.52 -32.64 -30.38
N SER A 669 27.69 -32.69 -29.34
CA SER A 669 26.57 -33.62 -29.21
C SER A 669 25.33 -33.15 -30.01
N ASP A 670 24.51 -34.11 -30.45
CA ASP A 670 23.25 -33.83 -31.14
C ASP A 670 22.19 -33.28 -30.19
N SER A 671 21.16 -32.63 -30.74
CA SER A 671 20.11 -31.97 -29.97
C SER A 671 19.25 -32.93 -29.13
N GLU A 672 19.08 -34.18 -29.60
CA GLU A 672 18.32 -35.20 -28.88
C GLU A 672 19.05 -35.64 -27.62
N THR A 673 20.34 -35.88 -27.74
CA THR A 673 21.21 -36.20 -26.60
C THR A 673 21.21 -35.06 -25.56
N ARG A 674 21.38 -33.78 -25.97
CA ARG A 674 21.34 -32.64 -25.05
C ARG A 674 20.00 -32.54 -24.35
N ARG A 675 18.91 -32.72 -25.10
CA ARG A 675 17.54 -32.68 -24.53
C ARG A 675 17.35 -33.74 -23.44
N LYS A 676 17.80 -34.96 -23.63
CA LYS A 676 17.73 -36.03 -22.62
C LYS A 676 18.41 -35.62 -21.29
N PHE A 677 19.55 -34.94 -21.38
CA PHE A 677 20.26 -34.51 -20.18
C PHE A 677 19.59 -33.30 -19.48
N ILE A 678 18.95 -32.41 -20.22
CA ILE A 678 18.21 -31.27 -19.65
C ILE A 678 16.89 -31.70 -19.03
N LEU A 679 16.29 -32.81 -19.44
CA LEU A 679 15.03 -33.32 -18.90
C LEU A 679 15.16 -34.01 -17.53
N ARG A 680 16.32 -33.99 -16.92
CA ARG A 680 16.59 -34.46 -15.58
C ARG A 680 17.32 -33.35 -14.84
N LYS A 681 16.89 -33.02 -13.58
CA LYS A 681 17.65 -32.09 -12.78
C LYS A 681 19.04 -32.64 -12.48
N GLY A 682 20.07 -31.85 -12.72
CA GLY A 682 21.44 -32.16 -12.41
C GLY A 682 21.72 -32.15 -10.89
N VAL A 683 22.97 -32.51 -10.54
CA VAL A 683 23.48 -32.41 -9.18
C VAL A 683 24.68 -31.47 -9.15
N PHE A 684 24.82 -30.68 -8.06
CA PHE A 684 25.91 -29.74 -7.91
C PHE A 684 26.55 -29.86 -6.51
N PRO A 685 27.89 -29.84 -6.39
CA PRO A 685 28.58 -30.02 -5.12
C PRO A 685 28.72 -28.69 -4.36
N TYR A 686 27.60 -28.15 -3.83
CA TYR A 686 27.53 -26.81 -3.24
C TYR A 686 28.53 -26.61 -2.10
N GLU A 687 28.65 -27.56 -1.17
CA GLU A 687 29.53 -27.41 -0.01
C GLU A 687 31.01 -27.56 -0.36
N TYR A 688 31.31 -28.24 -1.45
CA TYR A 688 32.67 -28.32 -1.99
C TYR A 688 33.09 -26.98 -2.60
N CYS A 689 32.18 -26.28 -3.27
CA CYS A 689 32.43 -25.00 -3.91
C CYS A 689 32.50 -23.87 -2.88
N SER A 690 33.51 -23.90 -2.02
CA SER A 690 33.73 -22.92 -0.95
C SER A 690 34.45 -21.65 -1.40
N ASP A 691 35.09 -21.68 -2.58
CA ASP A 691 35.81 -20.54 -3.17
C ASP A 691 35.64 -20.51 -4.68
N SER A 692 35.65 -19.32 -5.30
CA SER A 692 35.55 -19.14 -6.75
C SER A 692 36.69 -19.84 -7.53
N ASN A 693 37.83 -20.06 -6.91
CA ASN A 693 38.97 -20.73 -7.56
C ASN A 693 38.71 -22.22 -7.80
N ILE A 694 37.90 -22.86 -6.96
CA ILE A 694 37.53 -24.28 -7.11
C ILE A 694 36.77 -24.48 -8.42
N LEU A 695 36.03 -23.50 -8.87
CA LEU A 695 35.27 -23.54 -10.11
C LEU A 695 36.13 -23.61 -11.38
N TYR A 696 37.43 -23.38 -11.29
CA TYR A 696 38.38 -23.57 -12.39
C TYR A 696 38.98 -25.00 -12.46
N GLU A 697 38.56 -25.90 -11.56
CA GLU A 697 38.98 -27.30 -11.63
C GLU A 697 38.51 -27.95 -12.93
N LYS A 698 39.40 -28.72 -13.56
CA LYS A 698 39.20 -29.30 -14.88
C LYS A 698 38.37 -30.61 -14.89
N ASN A 699 38.00 -31.10 -13.73
CA ASN A 699 37.24 -32.34 -13.56
C ASN A 699 36.15 -32.13 -12.52
N LEU A 700 35.10 -32.97 -12.61
CA LEU A 700 34.16 -33.09 -11.51
C LEU A 700 34.87 -33.66 -10.26
N PRO A 701 34.55 -33.16 -9.07
CA PRO A 701 35.10 -33.74 -7.85
C PRO A 701 34.57 -35.16 -7.63
N GLU A 702 35.23 -35.92 -6.74
CA GLU A 702 34.78 -37.26 -6.34
C GLU A 702 33.37 -37.24 -5.72
N ILE A 703 32.64 -38.36 -5.82
CA ILE A 703 31.25 -38.50 -5.44
C ILE A 703 30.99 -38.07 -3.98
N GLU A 704 31.96 -38.33 -3.09
CA GLU A 704 31.90 -37.95 -1.68
C GLU A 704 31.80 -36.42 -1.47
N LYS A 705 32.30 -35.63 -2.42
CA LYS A 705 32.25 -34.15 -2.40
C LYS A 705 30.88 -33.57 -2.71
N PHE A 706 29.95 -34.39 -3.18
CA PHE A 706 28.56 -34.03 -3.37
C PHE A 706 27.71 -34.22 -2.11
N HIS A 707 28.33 -34.44 -0.97
CA HIS A 707 27.63 -34.54 0.29
C HIS A 707 26.99 -33.18 0.67
N SER A 708 25.73 -33.23 1.14
CA SER A 708 25.00 -32.07 1.64
C SER A 708 24.68 -32.24 3.14
N SER A 709 25.14 -31.29 3.94
CA SER A 709 24.81 -31.24 5.37
C SER A 709 23.33 -30.92 5.63
N LEU A 710 22.63 -30.34 4.64
CA LEU A 710 21.18 -30.05 4.75
C LEU A 710 20.35 -31.31 4.65
N THR A 711 20.74 -32.25 3.79
CA THR A 711 20.02 -33.52 3.58
C THR A 711 20.65 -34.66 4.38
N GLU A 712 21.80 -34.42 5.03
CA GLU A 712 22.63 -35.43 5.72
C GLU A 712 22.98 -36.62 4.80
N GLY A 713 23.11 -36.38 3.49
CA GLY A 713 23.38 -37.44 2.49
C GLY A 713 24.23 -36.99 1.32
N GLY A 714 24.76 -37.94 0.57
CA GLY A 714 25.41 -37.75 -0.72
C GLY A 714 24.45 -37.98 -1.87
N ILE A 715 24.97 -38.02 -3.09
CA ILE A 715 24.24 -38.36 -4.31
C ILE A 715 24.35 -39.85 -4.65
N THR A 716 23.44 -40.34 -5.49
CA THR A 716 23.50 -41.72 -5.96
C THR A 716 24.59 -41.91 -7.02
N PRO A 717 25.13 -43.13 -7.22
CA PRO A 717 26.05 -43.43 -8.33
C PRO A 717 25.45 -43.06 -9.71
N GLU A 718 24.14 -43.21 -9.86
CA GLU A 718 23.40 -42.84 -11.09
C GLU A 718 23.41 -41.33 -11.31
N ASP A 719 23.24 -40.53 -10.25
CA ASP A 719 23.33 -39.08 -10.36
C ASP A 719 24.72 -38.61 -10.69
N TYR A 720 25.74 -39.23 -10.09
CA TYR A 720 27.13 -38.95 -10.38
C TYR A 720 27.49 -39.30 -11.83
N HIS A 721 27.03 -40.46 -12.31
CA HIS A 721 27.22 -40.86 -13.73
C HIS A 721 26.50 -39.88 -14.67
N HIS A 722 25.32 -39.43 -14.30
CA HIS A 722 24.58 -38.39 -15.05
C HIS A 722 25.40 -37.11 -15.12
N ALA A 723 25.97 -36.61 -14.00
CA ALA A 723 26.81 -35.42 -13.96
C ALA A 723 28.03 -35.53 -14.90
N HIS A 724 28.71 -36.66 -14.92
CA HIS A 724 29.82 -36.92 -15.86
C HIS A 724 29.39 -36.90 -17.34
N ASN A 725 28.27 -37.51 -17.66
CA ASN A 725 27.73 -37.49 -19.01
C ASN A 725 27.24 -36.12 -19.42
N PHE A 726 26.61 -35.35 -18.50
CA PHE A 726 26.26 -33.96 -18.71
C PHE A 726 27.49 -33.11 -19.02
N TRP A 727 28.56 -33.25 -18.24
CA TRP A 727 29.85 -32.59 -18.46
C TRP A 727 30.39 -32.81 -19.88
N LYS A 728 30.39 -34.06 -20.32
CA LYS A 728 30.84 -34.42 -21.68
C LYS A 728 29.92 -33.89 -22.77
N THR A 729 28.61 -34.03 -22.59
CA THR A 729 27.61 -33.62 -23.56
C THR A 729 27.62 -32.12 -23.83
N PHE A 730 27.91 -31.31 -22.79
CA PHE A 730 27.97 -29.86 -22.90
C PHE A 730 29.38 -29.29 -23.00
N ASN A 731 30.38 -30.11 -23.36
CA ASN A 731 31.78 -29.73 -23.58
C ASN A 731 32.33 -28.87 -22.43
N CYS A 732 32.04 -29.21 -21.18
CA CYS A 732 32.53 -28.43 -20.03
C CYS A 732 34.04 -28.62 -19.88
N SER A 733 34.78 -27.50 -19.81
CA SER A 733 36.23 -27.49 -19.65
C SER A 733 36.69 -27.43 -18.21
N ASN A 734 35.80 -26.96 -17.34
CA ASN A 734 36.04 -26.78 -15.93
C ASN A 734 34.69 -26.78 -15.17
N LEU A 735 34.77 -26.78 -13.83
CA LEU A 735 33.57 -26.81 -12.97
C LEU A 735 32.71 -25.55 -13.11
N LYS A 736 33.30 -24.40 -13.49
CA LYS A 736 32.55 -23.18 -13.78
C LYS A 736 31.63 -23.38 -14.99
N ASP A 737 32.14 -24.00 -16.08
CA ASP A 737 31.30 -24.26 -17.27
C ASP A 737 30.15 -25.19 -16.90
N TYR A 738 30.44 -26.22 -16.10
CA TYR A 738 29.40 -27.12 -15.57
C TYR A 738 28.36 -26.37 -14.75
N ALA A 739 28.79 -25.51 -13.82
CA ALA A 739 27.90 -24.70 -12.99
C ALA A 739 27.03 -23.76 -13.84
N MET A 740 27.60 -23.13 -14.87
CA MET A 740 26.83 -22.27 -15.77
C MET A 740 25.75 -23.05 -16.53
N ARG A 741 26.13 -24.22 -17.11
CA ARG A 741 25.14 -25.08 -17.84
C ARG A 741 24.11 -25.68 -16.92
N TYR A 742 24.48 -25.97 -15.66
CA TYR A 742 23.55 -26.41 -14.63
C TYR A 742 22.51 -25.31 -14.31
N CYS A 743 22.92 -24.06 -14.04
CA CYS A 743 22.05 -22.91 -13.79
C CYS A 743 21.14 -22.61 -15.01
N GLU A 744 21.67 -22.68 -16.24
CA GLU A 744 20.88 -22.54 -17.47
C GLU A 744 19.81 -23.62 -17.60
N ALA A 745 20.16 -24.88 -17.28
CA ALA A 745 19.20 -25.98 -17.32
C ALA A 745 18.07 -25.81 -16.31
N ASP A 746 18.40 -25.41 -15.07
CA ASP A 746 17.39 -25.16 -14.04
C ASP A 746 16.41 -24.05 -14.46
N VAL A 747 16.90 -22.95 -15.03
CA VAL A 747 16.04 -21.85 -15.51
C VAL A 747 15.11 -22.31 -16.63
N ILE A 748 15.59 -23.06 -17.63
CA ILE A 748 14.76 -23.47 -18.76
C ILE A 748 13.77 -24.58 -18.37
N GLN A 749 14.16 -25.48 -17.45
CA GLN A 749 13.25 -26.47 -16.86
C GLN A 749 12.11 -25.79 -16.11
N LEU A 750 12.43 -24.83 -15.24
CA LEU A 750 11.44 -24.07 -14.50
C LEU A 750 10.49 -23.32 -15.44
N ALA A 751 11.06 -22.68 -16.48
CA ALA A 751 10.28 -21.95 -17.48
C ALA A 751 9.29 -22.85 -18.22
N GLN A 752 9.74 -24.03 -18.68
CA GLN A 752 8.89 -24.97 -19.39
C GLN A 752 7.75 -25.46 -18.50
N VAL A 753 8.04 -25.91 -17.30
CA VAL A 753 7.04 -26.41 -16.34
C VAL A 753 6.04 -25.32 -15.94
N PHE A 754 6.50 -24.11 -15.64
CA PHE A 754 5.64 -23.04 -15.19
C PHE A 754 4.77 -22.46 -16.30
N ILE A 755 5.28 -22.32 -17.52
CA ILE A 755 4.50 -21.84 -18.67
C ILE A 755 3.36 -22.81 -18.99
N ASP A 756 3.58 -24.10 -18.89
CA ASP A 756 2.52 -25.10 -19.09
C ASP A 756 1.48 -25.07 -17.97
N PHE A 757 1.94 -24.96 -16.73
CA PHE A 757 1.04 -24.72 -15.61
C PHE A 757 0.18 -23.47 -15.84
N ARG A 758 0.79 -22.36 -16.25
CA ARG A 758 0.11 -21.10 -16.56
C ARG A 758 -0.94 -21.27 -17.66
N LYS A 759 -0.57 -21.94 -18.78
CA LYS A 759 -1.49 -22.24 -19.89
C LYS A 759 -2.66 -23.10 -19.44
N THR A 760 -2.41 -24.12 -18.65
CA THR A 760 -3.44 -25.03 -18.11
C THR A 760 -4.44 -24.27 -17.23
N ILE A 761 -3.96 -23.47 -16.29
CA ILE A 761 -4.81 -22.66 -15.41
C ILE A 761 -5.59 -21.64 -16.20
N PHE A 762 -4.96 -20.96 -17.15
CA PHE A 762 -5.63 -19.97 -17.98
C PHE A 762 -6.73 -20.60 -18.85
N HIS A 763 -6.45 -21.74 -19.45
CA HIS A 763 -7.44 -22.48 -20.24
C HIS A 763 -8.64 -22.92 -19.39
N TRP A 764 -8.38 -23.42 -18.19
CA TRP A 764 -9.42 -23.90 -17.29
C TRP A 764 -10.22 -22.76 -16.62
N ALA A 765 -9.54 -21.79 -16.04
CA ALA A 765 -10.15 -20.78 -15.17
C ALA A 765 -10.23 -19.38 -15.80
N GLY A 766 -9.55 -19.12 -16.93
CA GLY A 766 -9.51 -17.82 -17.58
C GLY A 766 -8.90 -16.72 -16.71
N LEU A 767 -7.94 -17.09 -15.84
CA LEU A 767 -7.17 -16.16 -14.99
C LEU A 767 -5.68 -16.45 -15.15
N ASP A 768 -4.88 -15.41 -15.30
CA ASP A 768 -3.43 -15.57 -15.46
C ASP A 768 -2.72 -15.67 -14.12
N ALA A 769 -1.99 -16.77 -13.91
CA ALA A 769 -1.22 -17.03 -12.68
C ALA A 769 -0.17 -15.95 -12.39
N CYS A 770 0.37 -15.27 -13.41
CA CYS A 770 1.39 -14.23 -13.27
C CYS A 770 0.92 -12.99 -12.50
N HIS A 771 -0.39 -12.79 -12.34
CA HIS A 771 -0.95 -11.70 -11.53
C HIS A 771 -0.99 -11.99 -10.03
N TYR A 772 -0.68 -13.20 -9.62
CA TYR A 772 -0.84 -13.64 -8.24
C TYR A 772 0.53 -13.82 -7.54
N VAL A 773 0.50 -13.94 -6.24
CA VAL A 773 1.71 -14.19 -5.42
C VAL A 773 1.83 -15.64 -4.98
N GLY A 774 0.86 -16.49 -5.36
CA GLY A 774 0.85 -17.90 -5.05
C GLY A 774 -0.52 -18.54 -5.25
N LEU A 775 -0.54 -19.85 -5.23
CA LEU A 775 -1.72 -20.67 -5.48
C LEU A 775 -2.94 -20.33 -4.61
N PRO A 776 -2.81 -20.02 -3.30
CA PRO A 776 -3.98 -19.70 -2.47
C PRO A 776 -4.77 -18.49 -2.96
N SER A 777 -4.09 -17.42 -3.39
CA SER A 777 -4.74 -16.21 -3.91
C SER A 777 -5.35 -16.42 -5.29
N LEU A 778 -4.72 -17.23 -6.13
CA LEU A 778 -5.25 -17.65 -7.43
C LEU A 778 -6.51 -18.51 -7.24
N ALA A 779 -6.42 -19.54 -6.39
CA ALA A 779 -7.54 -20.45 -6.12
C ALA A 779 -8.75 -19.72 -5.52
N TYR A 780 -8.51 -18.70 -4.66
CA TYR A 780 -9.58 -17.90 -4.09
C TYR A 780 -10.30 -17.07 -5.15
N ASP A 781 -9.56 -16.43 -6.05
CA ASP A 781 -10.16 -15.67 -7.16
C ASP A 781 -10.90 -16.60 -8.15
N ILE A 782 -10.36 -17.79 -8.42
CA ILE A 782 -11.05 -18.82 -9.24
C ILE A 782 -12.37 -19.20 -8.57
N PHE A 783 -12.35 -19.47 -7.27
CA PHE A 783 -13.56 -19.80 -6.50
C PHE A 783 -14.61 -18.70 -6.60
N LEU A 784 -14.24 -17.44 -6.35
CA LEU A 784 -15.17 -16.31 -6.44
C LEU A 784 -15.72 -16.13 -7.86
N LYS A 785 -14.88 -16.30 -8.87
CA LYS A 785 -15.26 -16.16 -10.28
C LYS A 785 -16.22 -17.26 -10.73
N GLU A 786 -15.90 -18.51 -10.46
CA GLU A 786 -16.70 -19.66 -10.94
C GLU A 786 -18.01 -19.81 -10.14
N SER A 787 -17.99 -19.58 -8.82
CA SER A 787 -19.20 -19.64 -8.01
C SER A 787 -20.09 -18.43 -8.15
N SER A 788 -19.56 -17.28 -8.61
CA SER A 788 -20.27 -15.99 -8.65
C SER A 788 -20.90 -15.63 -7.28
N CYS A 789 -20.29 -16.08 -6.19
CA CYS A 789 -20.84 -15.85 -4.85
C CYS A 789 -20.52 -14.42 -4.35
N SER A 790 -21.43 -13.90 -3.54
CA SER A 790 -21.29 -12.63 -2.82
C SER A 790 -21.21 -12.92 -1.34
N ILE A 791 -20.01 -12.80 -0.75
CA ILE A 791 -19.75 -13.19 0.63
C ILE A 791 -19.89 -11.98 1.54
N GLU A 792 -20.69 -12.13 2.59
CA GLU A 792 -20.87 -11.11 3.62
C GLU A 792 -19.64 -11.03 4.54
N LEU A 793 -19.19 -9.80 4.81
CA LEU A 793 -18.05 -9.55 5.68
C LEU A 793 -18.47 -9.41 7.15
N ILE A 794 -17.61 -9.84 8.06
CA ILE A 794 -17.82 -9.71 9.50
C ILE A 794 -17.62 -8.25 9.91
N ARG A 795 -18.69 -7.60 10.37
CA ARG A 795 -18.74 -6.19 10.75
C ARG A 795 -18.62 -5.96 12.26
N ASP A 796 -18.93 -6.96 13.05
CA ASP A 796 -18.80 -6.89 14.52
C ASP A 796 -17.39 -7.27 14.97
N LYS A 797 -16.76 -6.38 15.73
CA LYS A 797 -15.39 -6.59 16.22
C LYS A 797 -15.27 -7.80 17.13
N SER A 798 -16.27 -8.06 17.98
CA SER A 798 -16.24 -9.19 18.90
C SER A 798 -16.39 -10.50 18.16
N MET A 799 -17.25 -10.53 17.13
CA MET A 799 -17.39 -11.69 16.25
C MET A 799 -16.10 -11.95 15.46
N LEU A 800 -15.48 -10.88 14.89
CA LEU A 800 -14.20 -11.01 14.21
C LEU A 800 -13.11 -11.58 15.14
N GLN A 801 -13.01 -11.07 16.36
CA GLN A 801 -12.04 -11.56 17.35
C GLN A 801 -12.33 -13.00 17.74
N MET A 802 -13.61 -13.40 17.87
CA MET A 802 -14.00 -14.78 18.16
C MET A 802 -13.56 -15.72 17.03
N VAL A 803 -13.85 -15.36 15.77
CA VAL A 803 -13.44 -16.16 14.60
C VAL A 803 -11.92 -16.25 14.51
N GLN A 804 -11.20 -15.11 14.62
CA GLN A 804 -9.73 -15.09 14.63
C GLN A 804 -9.12 -15.95 15.75
N SER A 805 -9.72 -15.92 16.93
CA SER A 805 -9.28 -16.77 18.06
C SER A 805 -9.55 -18.26 17.84
N GLY A 806 -10.51 -18.58 16.98
CA GLY A 806 -10.86 -19.94 16.58
C GLY A 806 -10.01 -20.51 15.44
N ILE A 807 -9.29 -19.65 14.69
CA ILE A 807 -8.39 -20.09 13.62
C ILE A 807 -7.21 -20.80 14.26
N ARG A 808 -7.10 -22.10 13.98
CA ARG A 808 -6.03 -22.95 14.49
C ARG A 808 -5.36 -23.63 13.31
N GLY A 809 -4.03 -23.66 13.36
CA GLY A 809 -3.24 -24.52 12.48
C GLY A 809 -3.31 -25.98 12.95
N GLY A 810 -2.51 -26.85 12.36
CA GLY A 810 -2.31 -28.21 12.88
C GLY A 810 -1.88 -28.17 14.35
N LEU A 811 -2.28 -29.17 15.11
CA LEU A 811 -1.94 -29.25 16.53
C LEU A 811 -0.43 -29.40 16.66
N SER A 812 0.23 -28.35 17.11
CA SER A 812 1.66 -28.36 17.40
C SER A 812 1.86 -28.03 18.86
N PHE A 813 2.40 -28.96 19.62
CA PHE A 813 2.75 -28.73 21.02
C PHE A 813 4.06 -29.41 21.38
N VAL A 814 4.80 -28.81 22.27
CA VAL A 814 6.02 -29.35 22.81
C VAL A 814 5.62 -30.11 24.08
N ASN A 815 5.69 -31.45 24.05
CA ASN A 815 5.35 -32.30 25.16
C ASN A 815 6.25 -32.04 26.39
N ARG A 816 7.54 -31.80 26.15
CA ARG A 816 8.50 -31.40 27.17
C ARG A 816 9.20 -30.11 26.74
N ARG A 817 9.19 -29.11 27.59
CA ARG A 817 9.84 -27.80 27.29
C ARG A 817 11.37 -27.88 27.26
N HIS A 818 11.95 -28.94 27.89
CA HIS A 818 13.39 -29.19 27.91
C HIS A 818 13.63 -30.67 27.80
N VAL A 819 14.45 -31.10 26.85
CA VAL A 819 14.91 -32.45 26.66
C VAL A 819 16.43 -32.46 26.64
N LYS A 820 17.09 -33.13 27.57
CA LYS A 820 18.52 -33.33 27.59
C LYS A 820 18.84 -34.68 26.99
N ALA A 821 19.58 -34.70 25.86
CA ALA A 821 20.01 -35.97 25.28
C ALA A 821 21.01 -36.65 26.23
N PRO A 822 20.90 -37.97 26.46
CA PRO A 822 21.88 -38.70 27.28
C PRO A 822 23.24 -38.65 26.56
N VAL A 823 24.29 -38.33 27.33
CA VAL A 823 25.65 -38.37 26.86
C VAL A 823 26.00 -39.80 26.47
N GLY A 824 26.33 -40.07 25.18
CA GLY A 824 26.71 -41.40 24.69
C GLY A 824 25.59 -42.30 24.15
N GLY A 825 24.34 -41.78 24.01
CA GLY A 825 23.25 -42.53 23.39
C GLY A 825 23.07 -42.27 21.90
N LYS A 826 22.60 -43.31 21.16
CA LYS A 826 22.24 -43.18 19.73
C LYS A 826 21.28 -42.01 19.55
N LYS A 827 21.52 -41.18 18.56
CA LYS A 827 20.66 -40.07 18.14
C LYS A 827 19.23 -40.60 17.89
N HIS A 828 18.29 -40.28 18.77
CA HIS A 828 16.87 -40.33 18.44
C HIS A 828 16.45 -38.94 18.01
N ILE A 829 16.15 -38.79 16.71
CA ILE A 829 15.47 -37.63 16.18
C ILE A 829 14.03 -37.70 16.67
N LEU A 830 13.58 -36.67 17.39
CA LEU A 830 12.17 -36.47 17.74
C LEU A 830 11.49 -35.68 16.63
#